data_9ffc1d6a4c02b0999dc130a120b16865
#
_entry.id   9ffc1d6a4c02b0999dc130a120b16865
#
_cell.length_a   1.000
_cell.length_b   1.000
_cell.length_c   1.000
_cell.angle_alpha   90.00
_cell.angle_beta   90.00
_cell.angle_gamma   90.00
#
_symmetry.space_group_name_H-M   'P 1'
#
loop_
_entity.id
_entity.type
_entity.pdbx_description
1 polymer ?
#
loop_
_entity_poly.entity_id
_entity_poly.type
_entity_poly.pdbx_seq_one_letter_code
_entity_poly.pdbx_strand_id
1 'polypeptide(L)'
;MPLKLSMRMMSSTNSGRNIVARAATDKSVLLVLRLAEAGDNRRSLVGGKVFNLGKLITAGLPVPSGFCVTTTAFDLFLASCPRRTELSHLLAQCSGDEIGRIAELSREIRSCLAEVHVPETVKDAVLSAWREAGGEQSLAVRSSATVEDAAGMSFAGQFESILNVRGADALLAAIKTCWLSLFSERALVYLARQRVPAEKVRMAVLVQEMVEASHAGVVFTADPLTGATDRFVVEYVSGLGEGLVQGTIQPGRVVVEKRTGRVLASPENEVLSSATLENLCNLARQTEHLFGSPQDIEWAQRDGGVFLLQSRPITTKAPVKTWEDRQIWTNVNIGEVVPDVMTPITWSIMQSLLGVVGSIFRLVGADVTRAPLAGLVAGRLYSNANTSLAAVRPFSFLHKGLPDLARALGGDLVEAYRQAPLTLSLEDLPDLGFRWPKYILSWPRILFDLITHLPRRGDASMARLKNRTDELVRLDLGAMSAPELTHFCIRLFREAFKDWDLLYFAAQMAVLPVFKKACRDWLGESDLTLGGRLFAALGGMPDAEAGLALWRLAVLAHADGDTEAAVSSEKSWPEVRSRLRLTEHGRKFLTAWDAFMTEHGHHCRGELELFNARWSETPDYILGLVRGYLRSMGQSDPLENQRRLAEERERLTVQCRARLKNPIKRWIFSHSLRRAQELTVYREKLKSQVVRQFAFTRRVLLVLGQRLHEQGGLSCRDDIFFLEVSELEPVTTGGASFDWRERIESRRREYEKNLKLNPPRIVNGRFDPNAPAWPVANADAKFLTGIPVSPGIVTGPARVILRADDYEQVLAGEILIAPFTDPAWSPYFITAAGLVVEQGGILSHGSIVAREYGLPAVTNVLSATRIIRTGDLVQVDGNRGRVSVLKRLAEDHTAEIPQTM
;
A
#
# COMPACT_ATOMS: atom_id res chain seq x y z
N MET A 1 29.38 -16.15 -47.21
CA MET A 1 30.60 -15.41 -47.57
C MET A 1 30.73 -14.19 -46.70
N PRO A 2 31.71 -14.14 -45.79
CA PRO A 2 31.91 -12.99 -44.92
C PRO A 2 33.09 -12.15 -45.41
N LEU A 3 32.87 -10.84 -45.50
CA LEU A 3 33.97 -9.89 -45.72
C LEU A 3 34.55 -9.45 -44.39
N LYS A 4 35.80 -9.82 -44.17
CA LYS A 4 36.71 -9.33 -43.12
C LYS A 4 37.10 -7.88 -43.41
N LEU A 5 36.95 -6.96 -42.45
CA LEU A 5 37.66 -5.70 -42.42
C LEU A 5 38.57 -5.70 -41.18
N SER A 6 39.86 -5.52 -41.45
CA SER A 6 40.97 -5.52 -40.53
C SER A 6 40.98 -4.29 -39.65
N MET A 7 41.12 -4.46 -38.32
CA MET A 7 41.54 -3.42 -37.38
C MET A 7 43.01 -3.10 -37.58
N ARG A 8 43.32 -1.86 -37.92
CA ARG A 8 44.65 -1.26 -37.69
C ARG A 8 44.59 -0.47 -36.40
N MET A 9 45.30 -0.94 -35.38
CA MET A 9 45.68 -0.12 -34.20
C MET A 9 46.60 0.98 -34.67
N MET A 10 46.25 2.24 -34.43
CA MET A 10 47.19 3.37 -34.44
C MET A 10 47.30 3.93 -33.03
N SER A 11 48.48 3.87 -32.47
CA SER A 11 48.90 4.44 -31.22
C SER A 11 48.75 5.96 -31.23
N SER A 12 47.96 6.50 -30.29
CA SER A 12 47.76 7.93 -30.06
C SER A 12 48.54 8.42 -28.85
N THR A 13 49.80 8.73 -29.05
CA THR A 13 50.57 9.57 -28.11
C THR A 13 51.12 10.75 -28.92
N ASN A 14 50.35 11.82 -29.09
CA ASN A 14 50.86 13.18 -29.34
C ASN A 14 49.77 14.23 -29.69
N SER A 15 48.51 14.16 -29.19
CA SER A 15 47.50 15.16 -29.58
C SER A 15 47.36 16.35 -28.61
N GLY A 16 47.98 16.31 -27.39
CA GLY A 16 47.80 17.33 -26.37
C GLY A 16 48.61 18.63 -26.58
N ARG A 17 49.79 18.57 -27.25
CA ARG A 17 50.62 19.76 -27.50
C ARG A 17 50.17 20.59 -28.71
N ASN A 18 49.50 19.99 -29.68
CA ASN A 18 49.03 20.72 -30.87
C ASN A 18 47.74 21.52 -30.71
N ILE A 19 46.93 21.26 -29.67
CA ILE A 19 45.67 22.00 -29.46
C ILE A 19 45.94 23.39 -28.88
N VAL A 20 46.91 23.52 -27.95
CA VAL A 20 47.26 24.82 -27.34
C VAL A 20 48.04 25.72 -28.33
N ALA A 21 48.85 25.15 -29.23
CA ALA A 21 49.57 25.92 -30.25
C ALA A 21 48.66 26.32 -31.44
N ARG A 22 47.61 25.58 -31.75
CA ARG A 22 46.63 25.96 -32.77
C ARG A 22 45.62 27.03 -32.32
N ALA A 23 45.31 27.11 -31.00
CA ALA A 23 44.41 28.11 -30.46
C ALA A 23 44.91 29.57 -30.56
N ALA A 24 46.22 29.76 -30.76
CA ALA A 24 46.83 31.09 -30.87
C ALA A 24 46.82 31.69 -32.29
N THR A 25 46.40 30.93 -33.32
CA THR A 25 46.48 31.37 -34.72
C THR A 25 45.20 31.16 -35.55
N ASP A 26 44.15 30.52 -34.99
CA ASP A 26 42.90 30.28 -35.73
C ASP A 26 41.75 31.15 -35.23
N LYS A 27 41.27 32.09 -36.05
CA LYS A 27 40.14 33.01 -35.76
C LYS A 27 38.80 32.29 -35.56
N SER A 28 38.76 30.97 -35.43
CA SER A 28 37.48 30.16 -35.40
C SER A 28 37.14 29.60 -34.03
N VAL A 29 37.89 29.86 -32.96
CA VAL A 29 37.59 29.38 -31.60
C VAL A 29 36.51 30.24 -30.94
N LEU A 30 35.25 29.82 -30.98
CA LEU A 30 34.14 30.54 -30.38
C LEU A 30 34.10 30.30 -28.86
N LEU A 31 34.61 31.25 -28.06
CA LEU A 31 34.62 31.20 -26.58
C LEU A 31 33.32 31.72 -25.99
N VAL A 32 32.73 32.70 -26.66
CA VAL A 32 31.42 33.29 -26.29
C VAL A 32 30.55 33.42 -27.52
N LEU A 33 29.24 33.21 -27.34
CA LEU A 33 28.23 33.35 -28.39
C LEU A 33 27.06 34.17 -27.87
N ARG A 34 26.47 35.06 -28.70
CA ARG A 34 25.20 35.70 -28.42
C ARG A 34 24.08 34.65 -28.42
N LEU A 35 23.05 34.79 -27.56
CA LEU A 35 21.97 33.82 -27.47
C LEU A 35 21.22 33.61 -28.81
N ALA A 36 21.06 34.66 -29.60
CA ALA A 36 20.46 34.57 -30.93
C ALA A 36 21.22 33.69 -31.93
N GLU A 37 22.53 33.46 -31.69
CA GLU A 37 23.40 32.63 -32.53
C GLU A 37 23.48 31.18 -32.06
N ALA A 38 22.83 30.86 -30.93
CA ALA A 38 22.96 29.54 -30.25
C ALA A 38 22.02 28.48 -30.84
N GLY A 39 21.10 28.83 -31.71
CA GLY A 39 19.96 27.96 -32.12
C GLY A 39 20.28 26.95 -33.23
N ASP A 40 21.34 27.10 -34.03
CA ASP A 40 21.58 26.24 -35.19
C ASP A 40 22.77 25.30 -34.99
N ASN A 41 22.49 23.97 -34.92
CA ASN A 41 23.49 22.87 -34.90
C ASN A 41 24.64 22.98 -33.87
N ARG A 42 24.51 23.88 -32.86
CA ARG A 42 25.56 24.22 -31.91
C ARG A 42 25.34 23.64 -30.52
N ARG A 43 24.44 22.66 -30.37
CA ARG A 43 24.07 22.08 -29.05
C ARG A 43 25.27 21.57 -28.28
N SER A 44 26.25 20.99 -28.92
CA SER A 44 27.48 20.53 -28.29
C SER A 44 28.36 21.66 -27.73
N LEU A 45 28.21 22.90 -28.27
CA LEU A 45 28.99 24.08 -27.83
C LEU A 45 28.26 24.85 -26.70
N VAL A 46 26.95 24.85 -26.67
CA VAL A 46 26.16 25.73 -25.80
C VAL A 46 25.34 24.98 -24.73
N GLY A 47 25.25 23.65 -24.81
CA GLY A 47 24.44 22.85 -23.91
C GLY A 47 22.91 22.94 -24.21
N GLY A 48 22.12 22.17 -23.49
CA GLY A 48 20.68 22.03 -23.76
C GLY A 48 19.88 23.29 -23.50
N LYS A 49 20.04 23.94 -22.34
CA LYS A 49 19.28 25.16 -21.98
C LYS A 49 19.48 26.29 -22.97
N VAL A 50 20.74 26.62 -23.27
CA VAL A 50 21.07 27.72 -24.18
C VAL A 50 20.61 27.42 -25.59
N PHE A 51 20.74 26.17 -26.04
CA PHE A 51 20.26 25.75 -27.34
C PHE A 51 18.75 25.95 -27.50
N ASN A 52 17.96 25.60 -26.48
CA ASN A 52 16.51 25.79 -26.51
C ASN A 52 16.13 27.28 -26.50
N LEU A 53 16.80 28.11 -25.68
CA LEU A 53 16.60 29.55 -25.65
C LEU A 53 16.93 30.20 -27.00
N GLY A 54 18.02 29.80 -27.65
CA GLY A 54 18.38 30.25 -28.99
C GLY A 54 17.29 30.00 -30.02
N LYS A 55 16.64 28.84 -29.98
CA LYS A 55 15.47 28.51 -30.83
C LYS A 55 14.27 29.41 -30.54
N LEU A 56 13.98 29.68 -29.25
CA LEU A 56 12.89 30.61 -28.86
C LEU A 56 13.14 32.02 -29.41
N ILE A 57 14.37 32.54 -29.32
CA ILE A 57 14.76 33.84 -29.83
C ILE A 57 14.61 33.89 -31.37
N THR A 58 15.10 32.86 -32.05
CA THR A 58 14.98 32.77 -33.50
C THR A 58 13.51 32.72 -33.98
N ALA A 59 12.63 32.13 -33.14
CA ALA A 59 11.18 32.13 -33.38
C ALA A 59 10.47 33.45 -33.00
N GLY A 60 11.21 34.47 -32.53
CA GLY A 60 10.66 35.77 -32.12
C GLY A 60 9.97 35.78 -30.76
N LEU A 61 10.15 34.77 -29.92
CA LEU A 61 9.57 34.67 -28.61
C LEU A 61 10.36 35.53 -27.59
N PRO A 62 9.70 36.09 -26.54
CA PRO A 62 10.28 37.04 -25.61
C PRO A 62 11.22 36.30 -24.63
N VAL A 63 12.51 36.35 -24.91
CA VAL A 63 13.59 35.80 -24.04
C VAL A 63 14.50 37.00 -23.64
N PRO A 64 14.87 37.12 -22.35
CA PRO A 64 15.83 38.14 -21.91
C PRO A 64 17.14 38.06 -22.68
N SER A 65 17.77 39.24 -22.89
CA SER A 65 19.07 39.33 -23.59
C SER A 65 20.20 38.63 -22.84
N GLY A 66 21.24 38.25 -23.55
CA GLY A 66 22.38 37.58 -22.93
C GLY A 66 23.33 36.91 -23.91
N PHE A 67 24.32 36.18 -23.35
CA PHE A 67 25.30 35.43 -24.11
C PHE A 67 25.64 34.09 -23.43
N CYS A 68 26.29 33.23 -24.16
CA CYS A 68 26.72 31.91 -23.71
C CYS A 68 28.26 31.84 -23.66
N VAL A 69 28.81 31.44 -22.53
CA VAL A 69 30.21 30.99 -22.44
C VAL A 69 30.24 29.53 -22.85
N THR A 70 30.92 29.21 -23.93
CA THR A 70 30.81 27.91 -24.60
C THR A 70 31.55 26.78 -23.89
N THR A 71 31.26 25.54 -24.29
CA THR A 71 32.03 24.36 -23.81
C THR A 71 33.51 24.43 -24.20
N THR A 72 33.89 25.16 -25.25
CA THR A 72 35.31 25.40 -25.59
C THR A 72 36.04 26.20 -24.51
N ALA A 73 35.38 27.19 -23.92
CA ALA A 73 35.93 27.94 -22.79
C ALA A 73 36.10 27.04 -21.55
N PHE A 74 35.16 26.13 -21.32
CA PHE A 74 35.27 25.11 -20.27
C PHE A 74 36.43 24.14 -20.50
N ASP A 75 36.65 23.67 -21.73
CA ASP A 75 37.81 22.82 -22.05
C ASP A 75 39.15 23.54 -21.82
N LEU A 76 39.25 24.86 -22.13
CA LEU A 76 40.41 25.66 -21.83
C LEU A 76 40.64 25.81 -20.31
N PHE A 77 39.56 25.99 -19.55
CA PHE A 77 39.63 26.03 -18.08
C PHE A 77 40.14 24.72 -17.52
N LEU A 78 39.63 23.57 -17.96
CA LEU A 78 40.15 22.27 -17.52
C LEU A 78 41.59 22.03 -17.96
N ALA A 79 41.96 22.49 -19.15
CA ALA A 79 43.31 22.36 -19.67
C ALA A 79 44.34 23.19 -18.91
N SER A 80 43.93 24.28 -18.24
CA SER A 80 44.78 25.13 -17.45
C SER A 80 45.04 24.59 -16.03
N CYS A 81 44.42 23.46 -15.65
CA CYS A 81 44.68 22.83 -14.37
C CYS A 81 46.12 22.31 -14.25
N PRO A 82 46.91 22.74 -13.27
CA PRO A 82 48.31 22.27 -13.07
C PRO A 82 48.37 20.75 -12.79
N ARG A 83 47.32 20.21 -12.13
CA ARG A 83 47.17 18.77 -11.78
C ARG A 83 46.34 17.99 -12.79
N ARG A 84 46.49 18.29 -14.09
CA ARG A 84 45.65 17.75 -15.18
C ARG A 84 45.62 16.21 -15.25
N THR A 85 46.78 15.57 -15.08
CA THR A 85 46.90 14.10 -15.12
C THR A 85 46.11 13.46 -14.00
N GLU A 86 46.23 14.00 -12.79
CA GLU A 86 45.48 13.55 -11.62
C GLU A 86 43.99 13.79 -11.80
N LEU A 87 43.59 14.98 -12.26
CA LEU A 87 42.17 15.29 -12.57
C LEU A 87 41.59 14.28 -13.56
N SER A 88 42.32 13.92 -14.63
CA SER A 88 41.87 12.93 -15.62
C SER A 88 41.67 11.54 -14.99
N HIS A 89 42.59 11.16 -14.08
CA HIS A 89 42.51 9.89 -13.38
C HIS A 89 41.32 9.85 -12.41
N LEU A 90 41.04 10.92 -11.67
CA LEU A 90 39.90 11.04 -10.76
C LEU A 90 38.58 11.01 -11.54
N LEU A 91 38.47 11.71 -12.67
CA LEU A 91 37.27 11.71 -13.51
C LEU A 91 36.96 10.33 -14.09
N ALA A 92 37.99 9.55 -14.46
CA ALA A 92 37.81 8.19 -14.96
C ALA A 92 37.26 7.26 -13.88
N GLN A 93 37.58 7.47 -12.61
CA GLN A 93 37.07 6.69 -11.48
C GLN A 93 35.59 6.97 -11.17
N CYS A 94 35.03 8.12 -11.57
CA CYS A 94 33.63 8.45 -11.38
C CYS A 94 32.67 7.60 -12.22
N SER A 95 33.16 6.70 -13.07
CA SER A 95 32.35 5.88 -13.99
C SER A 95 32.07 4.45 -13.50
N GLY A 96 32.40 4.09 -12.25
CA GLY A 96 32.28 2.76 -11.68
C GLY A 96 31.02 2.57 -10.79
N ASP A 97 30.72 1.31 -10.44
CA ASP A 97 29.59 0.94 -9.57
C ASP A 97 29.76 1.33 -8.08
N GLU A 98 30.90 1.90 -7.69
CA GLU A 98 31.22 2.31 -6.32
C GLU A 98 30.67 3.71 -5.97
N ILE A 99 29.35 3.83 -5.87
CA ILE A 99 28.68 5.09 -5.45
C ILE A 99 29.20 5.60 -4.10
N GLY A 100 29.68 4.72 -3.22
CA GLY A 100 30.21 5.09 -1.90
C GLY A 100 31.44 5.98 -1.92
N ARG A 101 32.24 5.98 -3.00
CA ARG A 101 33.46 6.83 -3.13
C ARG A 101 33.22 8.16 -3.86
N ILE A 102 32.06 8.38 -4.43
CA ILE A 102 31.77 9.58 -5.23
C ILE A 102 31.93 10.88 -4.40
N ALA A 103 31.53 10.85 -3.12
CA ALA A 103 31.68 12.00 -2.23
C ALA A 103 33.17 12.42 -2.03
N GLU A 104 34.10 11.46 -1.95
CA GLU A 104 35.54 11.67 -1.84
C GLU A 104 36.10 12.18 -3.18
N LEU A 105 35.77 11.51 -4.27
CA LEU A 105 36.17 11.92 -5.63
C LEU A 105 35.70 13.35 -5.95
N SER A 106 34.45 13.68 -5.60
CA SER A 106 33.92 15.04 -5.75
C SER A 106 34.77 16.09 -5.03
N ARG A 107 35.16 15.81 -3.78
CA ARG A 107 35.99 16.71 -2.98
C ARG A 107 37.40 16.89 -3.60
N GLU A 108 38.01 15.79 -4.02
CA GLU A 108 39.35 15.83 -4.64
C GLU A 108 39.33 16.55 -5.99
N ILE A 109 38.37 16.27 -6.87
CA ILE A 109 38.23 16.95 -8.16
C ILE A 109 38.03 18.46 -7.95
N ARG A 110 37.14 18.83 -7.04
CA ARG A 110 36.85 20.24 -6.76
C ARG A 110 38.08 20.94 -6.13
N SER A 111 38.83 20.24 -5.29
CA SER A 111 40.11 20.77 -4.75
C SER A 111 41.13 21.01 -5.85
N CYS A 112 41.28 20.07 -6.81
CA CYS A 112 42.16 20.26 -7.97
C CYS A 112 41.82 21.50 -8.80
N LEU A 113 40.51 21.81 -8.91
CA LEU A 113 39.99 22.90 -9.73
C LEU A 113 39.78 24.21 -8.96
N ALA A 114 39.81 24.20 -7.64
CA ALA A 114 39.56 25.39 -6.82
C ALA A 114 40.61 26.50 -7.05
N GLU A 115 41.87 26.11 -7.23
CA GLU A 115 43.00 27.04 -7.43
C GLU A 115 43.18 27.47 -8.90
N VAL A 116 42.43 26.83 -9.83
CA VAL A 116 42.53 27.15 -11.26
C VAL A 116 41.85 28.50 -11.53
N HIS A 117 42.60 29.44 -12.10
CA HIS A 117 42.04 30.70 -12.57
C HIS A 117 41.42 30.57 -13.95
N VAL A 118 40.40 31.40 -14.22
CA VAL A 118 39.85 31.50 -15.57
C VAL A 118 40.91 31.98 -16.52
N PRO A 119 41.22 31.27 -17.64
CA PRO A 119 42.25 31.68 -18.58
C PRO A 119 42.03 33.12 -19.10
N GLU A 120 43.10 33.92 -19.24
CA GLU A 120 42.98 35.33 -19.65
C GLU A 120 42.26 35.48 -20.98
N THR A 121 42.44 34.56 -21.93
CA THR A 121 41.74 34.60 -23.22
C THR A 121 40.23 34.43 -23.07
N VAL A 122 39.80 33.59 -22.11
CA VAL A 122 38.36 33.37 -21.79
C VAL A 122 37.84 34.61 -21.03
N LYS A 123 38.60 35.12 -20.06
CA LYS A 123 38.24 36.30 -19.28
C LYS A 123 38.04 37.53 -20.20
N ASP A 124 38.94 37.76 -21.13
CA ASP A 124 38.84 38.86 -22.08
C ASP A 124 37.61 38.74 -22.98
N ALA A 125 37.32 37.55 -23.47
CA ALA A 125 36.15 37.29 -24.30
C ALA A 125 34.84 37.49 -23.50
N VAL A 126 34.78 37.01 -22.27
CA VAL A 126 33.62 37.16 -21.38
C VAL A 126 33.38 38.63 -21.04
N LEU A 127 34.43 39.36 -20.66
CA LEU A 127 34.32 40.77 -20.30
C LEU A 127 33.99 41.66 -21.51
N SER A 128 34.42 41.32 -22.72
CA SER A 128 34.01 42.00 -23.95
C SER A 128 32.51 41.83 -24.17
N ALA A 129 32.01 40.58 -24.13
CA ALA A 129 30.61 40.29 -24.28
C ALA A 129 29.70 40.94 -23.20
N TRP A 130 30.21 40.97 -21.95
CA TRP A 130 29.53 41.60 -20.84
C TRP A 130 29.39 43.15 -21.05
N ARG A 131 30.46 43.82 -21.49
CA ARG A 131 30.43 45.28 -21.81
C ARG A 131 29.45 45.55 -22.98
N GLU A 132 29.47 44.67 -24.02
CA GLU A 132 28.51 44.77 -25.15
C GLU A 132 27.06 44.58 -24.71
N ALA A 133 26.83 43.79 -23.65
CA ALA A 133 25.47 43.56 -23.09
C ALA A 133 25.02 44.67 -22.13
N GLY A 134 25.81 45.74 -21.92
CA GLY A 134 25.44 46.90 -21.09
C GLY A 134 26.16 47.03 -19.76
N GLY A 135 27.05 46.11 -19.39
CA GLY A 135 28.07 46.14 -18.35
C GLY A 135 27.66 46.33 -16.87
N GLU A 136 26.57 47.02 -16.57
CA GLU A 136 26.16 47.35 -15.19
C GLU A 136 24.87 46.63 -14.74
N GLN A 137 24.23 45.88 -15.61
CA GLN A 137 22.96 45.22 -15.33
C GLN A 137 23.15 44.04 -14.40
N SER A 138 22.13 43.73 -13.58
CA SER A 138 22.09 42.51 -12.80
C SER A 138 21.92 41.29 -13.74
N LEU A 139 22.68 40.26 -13.51
CA LEU A 139 22.75 39.09 -14.36
C LEU A 139 22.30 37.83 -13.63
N ALA A 140 21.70 36.88 -14.39
CA ALA A 140 21.49 35.50 -14.00
C ALA A 140 22.56 34.64 -14.72
N VAL A 141 23.38 33.93 -13.96
CA VAL A 141 24.43 33.05 -14.46
C VAL A 141 24.01 31.60 -14.19
N ARG A 142 23.75 30.85 -15.25
CA ARG A 142 23.11 29.52 -15.16
C ARG A 142 23.95 28.49 -15.93
N SER A 143 24.11 27.30 -15.36
CA SER A 143 24.75 26.14 -16.01
C SER A 143 23.90 25.64 -17.19
N SER A 144 24.60 25.20 -18.26
CA SER A 144 24.01 24.55 -19.44
C SER A 144 24.90 23.38 -19.89
N ALA A 145 24.61 22.18 -19.37
CA ALA A 145 25.42 20.99 -19.67
C ALA A 145 25.04 20.38 -21.01
N THR A 146 25.99 19.69 -21.67
CA THR A 146 25.77 19.03 -22.96
C THR A 146 24.84 17.83 -22.86
N VAL A 147 24.71 17.23 -21.68
CA VAL A 147 23.81 16.08 -21.37
C VAL A 147 22.45 16.52 -20.85
N GLU A 148 22.27 17.81 -20.56
CA GLU A 148 21.03 18.37 -20.09
C GLU A 148 19.98 18.37 -21.20
N ASP A 149 18.74 17.98 -20.86
CA ASP A 149 17.62 17.86 -21.79
C ASP A 149 17.83 16.83 -22.94
N ALA A 150 18.68 15.82 -22.73
CA ALA A 150 18.75 14.67 -23.62
C ALA A 150 17.54 13.73 -23.40
N ALA A 151 17.14 13.01 -24.44
CA ALA A 151 16.00 12.12 -24.37
C ALA A 151 16.13 11.10 -23.22
N GLY A 152 15.22 11.17 -22.25
CA GLY A 152 15.17 10.28 -21.08
C GLY A 152 16.04 10.70 -19.89
N MET A 153 16.73 11.85 -19.93
CA MET A 153 17.55 12.35 -18.83
C MET A 153 17.09 13.74 -18.40
N SER A 154 16.81 13.92 -17.09
CA SER A 154 16.44 15.21 -16.51
C SER A 154 17.44 15.56 -15.41
N PHE A 155 18.24 16.60 -15.64
CA PHE A 155 19.20 17.16 -14.67
C PHE A 155 18.62 18.32 -13.85
N ALA A 156 17.26 18.35 -13.69
CA ALA A 156 16.60 19.40 -12.93
C ALA A 156 17.19 19.54 -11.53
N GLY A 157 17.61 20.76 -11.19
CA GLY A 157 18.17 21.09 -9.87
C GLY A 157 19.51 20.43 -9.54
N GLN A 158 20.22 19.81 -10.49
CA GLN A 158 21.53 19.18 -10.23
C GLN A 158 22.70 20.15 -10.33
N PHE A 159 22.56 21.23 -11.09
CA PHE A 159 23.62 22.22 -11.33
C PHE A 159 23.26 23.58 -10.75
N GLU A 160 24.30 24.42 -10.50
CA GLU A 160 24.12 25.72 -9.86
C GLU A 160 23.60 26.79 -10.83
N SER A 161 22.82 27.71 -10.26
CA SER A 161 22.41 28.96 -10.89
C SER A 161 22.62 30.08 -9.88
N ILE A 162 23.29 31.16 -10.31
CA ILE A 162 23.62 32.31 -9.48
C ILE A 162 22.85 33.51 -10.02
N LEU A 163 22.00 34.10 -9.20
CA LEU A 163 21.17 35.24 -9.56
C LEU A 163 21.74 36.52 -8.98
N ASN A 164 21.32 37.67 -9.50
CA ASN A 164 21.74 39.00 -9.05
C ASN A 164 23.25 39.27 -9.11
N VAL A 165 23.95 38.69 -10.09
CA VAL A 165 25.38 38.88 -10.29
C VAL A 165 25.64 40.27 -10.87
N ARG A 166 26.50 41.09 -10.19
CA ARG A 166 26.85 42.44 -10.62
C ARG A 166 28.37 42.62 -10.61
N GLY A 167 28.89 43.20 -11.67
CA GLY A 167 30.31 43.49 -11.83
C GLY A 167 31.14 42.34 -12.40
N ALA A 168 32.33 42.71 -12.93
CA ALA A 168 33.23 41.82 -13.68
C ALA A 168 33.72 40.63 -12.85
N ASP A 169 34.20 40.89 -11.64
CA ASP A 169 34.79 39.85 -10.78
C ASP A 169 33.75 38.86 -10.29
N ALA A 170 32.52 39.35 -9.93
CA ALA A 170 31.40 38.49 -9.54
C ALA A 170 30.91 37.61 -10.72
N LEU A 171 30.92 38.16 -11.95
CA LEU A 171 30.58 37.42 -13.15
C LEU A 171 31.58 36.25 -13.38
N LEU A 172 32.85 36.50 -13.34
CA LEU A 172 33.87 35.47 -13.52
C LEU A 172 33.83 34.41 -12.42
N ALA A 173 33.57 34.81 -11.16
CA ALA A 173 33.39 33.90 -10.04
C ALA A 173 32.14 33.02 -10.23
N ALA A 174 31.03 33.59 -10.68
CA ALA A 174 29.80 32.87 -10.95
C ALA A 174 29.95 31.83 -12.08
N ILE A 175 30.64 32.21 -13.18
CA ILE A 175 30.98 31.28 -14.28
C ILE A 175 31.78 30.08 -13.75
N LYS A 176 32.84 30.36 -12.95
CA LYS A 176 33.67 29.31 -12.33
C LYS A 176 32.81 28.41 -11.41
N THR A 177 31.92 28.99 -10.62
CA THR A 177 31.02 28.24 -9.76
C THR A 177 30.10 27.32 -10.57
N CYS A 178 29.51 27.78 -11.68
CA CYS A 178 28.74 26.96 -12.60
C CYS A 178 29.56 25.78 -13.15
N TRP A 179 30.81 26.01 -13.56
CA TRP A 179 31.69 24.94 -14.02
C TRP A 179 31.99 23.90 -12.95
N LEU A 180 32.27 24.34 -11.71
CA LEU A 180 32.57 23.46 -10.57
C LEU A 180 31.32 22.66 -10.13
N SER A 181 30.11 23.15 -10.41
CA SER A 181 28.87 22.44 -10.06
C SER A 181 28.69 21.10 -10.80
N LEU A 182 29.33 20.92 -11.97
CA LEU A 182 29.37 19.65 -12.68
C LEU A 182 30.01 18.53 -11.85
N PHE A 183 30.97 18.89 -10.98
CA PHE A 183 31.72 17.97 -10.14
C PHE A 183 31.21 17.93 -8.70
N SER A 184 29.98 18.40 -8.45
CA SER A 184 29.31 18.22 -7.16
C SER A 184 28.97 16.73 -6.94
N GLU A 185 28.99 16.29 -5.68
CA GLU A 185 28.60 14.92 -5.32
C GLU A 185 27.26 14.52 -5.94
N ARG A 186 26.25 15.39 -5.82
CA ARG A 186 24.93 15.20 -6.39
C ARG A 186 24.97 14.97 -7.91
N ALA A 187 25.70 15.79 -8.65
CA ALA A 187 25.84 15.68 -10.11
C ALA A 187 26.58 14.39 -10.50
N LEU A 188 27.69 14.06 -9.83
CA LEU A 188 28.46 12.86 -10.11
C LEU A 188 27.69 11.56 -9.80
N VAL A 189 26.94 11.51 -8.68
CA VAL A 189 26.04 10.38 -8.34
C VAL A 189 24.97 10.21 -9.42
N TYR A 190 24.39 11.31 -9.91
CA TYR A 190 23.40 11.24 -10.98
C TYR A 190 24.01 10.72 -12.28
N LEU A 191 25.18 11.22 -12.70
CA LEU A 191 25.89 10.75 -13.89
C LEU A 191 26.23 9.25 -13.80
N ALA A 192 26.74 8.80 -12.64
CA ALA A 192 27.05 7.39 -12.40
C ALA A 192 25.80 6.50 -12.53
N ARG A 193 24.68 6.90 -11.90
CA ARG A 193 23.39 6.19 -12.01
C ARG A 193 22.88 6.09 -13.45
N GLN A 194 23.12 7.13 -14.27
CA GLN A 194 22.76 7.15 -15.68
C GLN A 194 23.82 6.49 -16.59
N ARG A 195 24.90 5.96 -16.01
CA ARG A 195 26.03 5.36 -16.73
C ARG A 195 26.66 6.31 -17.76
N VAL A 196 26.67 7.61 -17.46
CA VAL A 196 27.29 8.65 -18.29
C VAL A 196 28.66 8.96 -17.73
N PRO A 197 29.77 8.74 -18.49
CA PRO A 197 31.13 9.07 -18.03
C PRO A 197 31.28 10.56 -17.79
N ALA A 198 31.69 10.97 -16.57
CA ALA A 198 31.86 12.38 -16.20
C ALA A 198 32.87 13.11 -17.09
N GLU A 199 33.91 12.42 -17.56
CA GLU A 199 34.93 12.93 -18.49
C GLU A 199 34.41 13.38 -19.86
N LYS A 200 33.21 12.87 -20.27
CA LYS A 200 32.57 13.20 -21.55
C LYS A 200 31.60 14.37 -21.47
N VAL A 201 31.23 14.78 -20.28
CA VAL A 201 30.25 15.87 -20.07
C VAL A 201 30.99 17.21 -20.12
N ARG A 202 30.40 18.19 -20.78
CA ARG A 202 30.91 19.56 -20.92
C ARG A 202 29.87 20.53 -20.39
N MET A 203 30.35 21.65 -19.82
CA MET A 203 29.51 22.65 -19.20
C MET A 203 29.67 24.00 -19.91
N ALA A 204 28.69 24.45 -20.65
CA ALA A 204 28.54 25.83 -21.05
C ALA A 204 27.83 26.63 -19.95
N VAL A 205 27.95 27.96 -19.98
CA VAL A 205 27.33 28.85 -19.01
C VAL A 205 26.50 29.90 -19.72
N LEU A 206 25.22 29.95 -19.37
CA LEU A 206 24.29 31.00 -19.77
C LEU A 206 24.52 32.22 -18.88
N VAL A 207 24.75 33.38 -19.48
CA VAL A 207 24.75 34.68 -18.83
C VAL A 207 23.62 35.50 -19.43
N GLN A 208 22.64 35.83 -18.63
CA GLN A 208 21.37 36.44 -19.08
C GLN A 208 21.01 37.64 -18.23
N GLU A 209 20.38 38.63 -18.80
CA GLU A 209 19.78 39.76 -18.06
C GLU A 209 18.80 39.25 -16.99
N MET A 210 18.94 39.77 -15.78
CA MET A 210 18.06 39.44 -14.69
C MET A 210 16.71 40.13 -14.85
N VAL A 211 15.61 39.39 -14.84
CA VAL A 211 14.27 39.93 -14.83
C VAL A 211 13.84 40.19 -13.38
N GLU A 212 13.64 41.45 -13.03
CA GLU A 212 13.05 41.82 -11.73
C GLU A 212 11.56 41.51 -11.76
N ALA A 213 11.22 40.29 -11.43
CA ALA A 213 9.90 39.74 -11.62
C ALA A 213 8.90 40.25 -10.59
N SER A 214 7.73 40.71 -11.03
CA SER A 214 6.56 40.85 -10.19
C SER A 214 5.89 39.50 -9.91
N HIS A 215 5.89 38.62 -10.89
CA HIS A 215 5.49 37.21 -10.77
C HIS A 215 6.45 36.33 -11.59
N ALA A 216 6.69 35.14 -11.09
CA ALA A 216 7.46 34.13 -11.83
C ALA A 216 6.84 32.74 -11.62
N GLY A 217 7.15 31.83 -12.52
CA GLY A 217 6.59 30.50 -12.38
C GLY A 217 6.97 29.55 -13.50
N VAL A 218 6.18 28.49 -13.61
CA VAL A 218 6.32 27.45 -14.62
C VAL A 218 4.97 27.27 -15.33
N VAL A 219 4.99 27.10 -16.65
CA VAL A 219 3.84 26.65 -17.40
C VAL A 219 4.13 25.31 -18.07
N PHE A 220 3.34 24.31 -17.74
CA PHE A 220 3.39 23.00 -18.36
C PHE A 220 2.39 22.95 -19.49
N THR A 221 2.81 22.56 -20.68
CA THR A 221 1.90 22.38 -21.82
C THR A 221 1.22 21.00 -21.86
N ALA A 222 1.51 20.14 -20.90
CA ALA A 222 0.73 18.95 -20.52
C ALA A 222 0.72 18.84 -19.02
N ASP A 223 -0.36 18.36 -18.43
CA ASP A 223 -0.41 18.22 -16.97
C ASP A 223 0.62 17.18 -16.49
N PRO A 224 1.64 17.57 -15.71
CA PRO A 224 2.71 16.65 -15.29
C PRO A 224 2.24 15.55 -14.34
N LEU A 225 1.07 15.74 -13.68
CA LEU A 225 0.50 14.77 -12.75
C LEU A 225 -0.38 13.75 -13.45
N THR A 226 -1.18 14.20 -14.42
CA THR A 226 -2.18 13.35 -15.09
C THR A 226 -1.75 12.90 -16.49
N GLY A 227 -0.73 13.58 -17.09
CA GLY A 227 -0.32 13.37 -18.48
C GLY A 227 -1.30 13.94 -19.51
N ALA A 228 -2.36 14.65 -19.08
CA ALA A 228 -3.34 15.24 -20.00
C ALA A 228 -2.71 16.32 -20.88
N THR A 229 -2.82 16.18 -22.19
CA THR A 229 -2.25 17.10 -23.19
C THR A 229 -3.21 18.17 -23.67
N ASP A 230 -4.48 18.13 -23.23
CA ASP A 230 -5.55 19.03 -23.62
C ASP A 230 -5.61 20.35 -22.81
N ARG A 231 -4.66 20.52 -21.86
CA ARG A 231 -4.66 21.66 -20.93
C ARG A 231 -3.26 22.20 -20.68
N PHE A 232 -3.21 23.49 -20.27
CA PHE A 232 -2.04 24.10 -19.65
C PHE A 232 -2.19 24.05 -18.12
N VAL A 233 -1.08 23.83 -17.42
CA VAL A 233 -0.98 23.98 -15.97
C VAL A 233 0.01 25.11 -15.70
N VAL A 234 -0.45 26.20 -15.10
CA VAL A 234 0.37 27.35 -14.74
C VAL A 234 0.56 27.36 -13.24
N GLU A 235 1.79 27.27 -12.80
CA GLU A 235 2.20 27.41 -11.41
C GLU A 235 2.99 28.71 -11.24
N TYR A 236 2.68 29.52 -10.24
CA TYR A 236 3.25 30.84 -10.07
C TYR A 236 3.42 31.26 -8.63
N VAL A 237 4.34 32.18 -8.39
CA VAL A 237 4.57 32.87 -7.12
C VAL A 237 4.75 34.35 -7.38
N SER A 238 4.47 35.20 -6.39
CA SER A 238 4.82 36.63 -6.41
C SER A 238 6.32 36.80 -6.22
N GLY A 239 6.96 37.67 -7.03
CA GLY A 239 8.39 37.91 -7.02
C GLY A 239 9.19 36.86 -7.80
N LEU A 240 10.41 36.57 -7.34
CA LEU A 240 11.33 35.63 -8.01
C LEU A 240 10.93 34.18 -7.81
N GLY A 241 11.06 33.36 -8.85
CA GLY A 241 10.63 31.94 -8.86
C GLY A 241 11.57 30.95 -8.15
N GLU A 242 12.60 31.39 -7.44
CA GLU A 242 13.57 30.48 -6.79
C GLU A 242 12.92 29.52 -5.81
N GLY A 243 12.04 30.02 -4.94
CA GLY A 243 11.34 29.22 -3.94
C GLY A 243 10.41 28.15 -4.56
N LEU A 244 9.87 28.44 -5.74
CA LEU A 244 9.05 27.49 -6.51
C LEU A 244 9.93 26.36 -7.07
N VAL A 245 11.04 26.70 -7.72
CA VAL A 245 11.95 25.72 -8.33
C VAL A 245 12.61 24.83 -7.27
N GLN A 246 12.87 25.37 -6.08
CA GLN A 246 13.42 24.63 -4.94
C GLN A 246 12.36 23.86 -4.12
N GLY A 247 11.07 24.06 -4.40
CA GLY A 247 9.97 23.39 -3.68
C GLY A 247 9.77 23.89 -2.24
N THR A 248 10.24 25.09 -1.92
CA THR A 248 10.15 25.69 -0.57
C THR A 248 8.90 26.53 -0.37
N ILE A 249 8.21 26.91 -1.46
CA ILE A 249 7.00 27.72 -1.45
C ILE A 249 5.89 26.96 -2.19
N GLN A 250 4.68 26.98 -1.62
CA GLN A 250 3.50 26.41 -2.28
C GLN A 250 2.98 27.40 -3.35
N PRO A 251 2.97 27.01 -4.65
CA PRO A 251 2.56 27.90 -5.72
C PRO A 251 1.04 28.09 -5.80
N GLY A 252 0.62 29.23 -6.33
CA GLY A 252 -0.69 29.34 -6.96
C GLY A 252 -0.75 28.47 -8.22
N ARG A 253 -1.85 27.73 -8.43
CA ARG A 253 -1.99 26.81 -9.57
C ARG A 253 -3.27 27.11 -10.34
N VAL A 254 -3.12 27.38 -11.65
CA VAL A 254 -4.24 27.60 -12.59
C VAL A 254 -4.19 26.53 -13.67
N VAL A 255 -5.32 25.94 -13.98
CA VAL A 255 -5.47 24.97 -15.08
C VAL A 255 -6.37 25.53 -16.15
N VAL A 256 -5.89 25.57 -17.40
CA VAL A 256 -6.58 26.17 -18.55
C VAL A 256 -6.76 25.17 -19.67
N GLU A 257 -7.96 25.00 -20.18
CA GLU A 257 -8.25 24.15 -21.34
C GLU A 257 -7.63 24.75 -22.62
N LYS A 258 -6.81 24.00 -23.31
CA LYS A 258 -6.09 24.51 -24.50
C LYS A 258 -6.99 24.96 -25.63
N ARG A 259 -8.10 24.26 -25.86
CA ARG A 259 -9.00 24.51 -26.99
C ARG A 259 -9.85 25.74 -26.80
N THR A 260 -10.37 25.98 -25.61
CA THR A 260 -11.33 27.06 -25.34
C THR A 260 -10.74 28.22 -24.60
N GLY A 261 -9.56 28.08 -23.97
CA GLY A 261 -8.99 29.06 -23.06
C GLY A 261 -9.73 29.15 -21.71
N ARG A 262 -10.70 28.25 -21.45
CA ARG A 262 -11.49 28.27 -20.23
C ARG A 262 -10.64 27.82 -19.03
N VAL A 263 -10.69 28.57 -17.94
CA VAL A 263 -10.09 28.19 -16.66
C VAL A 263 -10.88 27.03 -16.05
N LEU A 264 -10.24 25.90 -15.83
CA LEU A 264 -10.83 24.70 -15.25
C LEU A 264 -10.67 24.66 -13.71
N ALA A 265 -9.57 25.23 -13.20
CA ALA A 265 -9.29 25.35 -11.79
C ALA A 265 -8.40 26.57 -11.52
N SER A 266 -8.66 27.30 -10.43
CA SER A 266 -7.82 28.42 -9.96
C SER A 266 -7.91 28.52 -8.42
N PRO A 267 -6.90 29.11 -7.74
CA PRO A 267 -6.96 29.36 -6.30
C PRO A 267 -7.99 30.45 -5.98
N GLU A 268 -8.51 30.44 -4.74
CA GLU A 268 -9.58 31.37 -4.30
C GLU A 268 -9.10 32.81 -4.09
N ASN A 269 -7.82 33.04 -3.74
CA ASN A 269 -7.37 34.31 -3.17
C ASN A 269 -6.32 35.11 -3.96
N GLU A 270 -5.72 34.58 -5.00
CA GLU A 270 -4.74 35.32 -5.82
C GLU A 270 -4.75 34.81 -7.25
N VAL A 271 -5.15 35.63 -8.18
CA VAL A 271 -5.27 35.23 -9.59
C VAL A 271 -4.37 36.12 -10.43
N LEU A 272 -3.51 35.52 -11.25
CA LEU A 272 -2.86 36.23 -12.33
C LEU A 272 -3.91 36.99 -13.17
N SER A 273 -3.60 38.19 -13.62
CA SER A 273 -4.52 38.89 -14.48
C SER A 273 -4.90 38.07 -15.71
N SER A 274 -6.15 38.15 -16.15
CA SER A 274 -6.63 37.40 -17.30
C SER A 274 -5.76 37.67 -18.56
N ALA A 275 -5.25 38.90 -18.71
CA ALA A 275 -4.35 39.27 -19.80
C ALA A 275 -2.98 38.55 -19.70
N THR A 276 -2.41 38.43 -18.49
CA THR A 276 -1.16 37.71 -18.25
C THR A 276 -1.34 36.19 -18.52
N LEU A 277 -2.44 35.63 -18.04
CA LEU A 277 -2.74 34.20 -18.24
C LEU A 277 -2.96 33.88 -19.72
N GLU A 278 -3.68 34.71 -20.46
CA GLU A 278 -3.87 34.53 -21.89
C GLU A 278 -2.57 34.65 -22.68
N ASN A 279 -1.72 35.66 -22.35
CA ASN A 279 -0.39 35.80 -22.96
C ASN A 279 0.48 34.58 -22.70
N LEU A 280 0.55 34.11 -21.45
CA LEU A 280 1.28 32.87 -21.06
C LEU A 280 0.80 31.65 -21.85
N CYS A 281 -0.49 31.43 -21.95
CA CYS A 281 -1.07 30.32 -22.71
C CYS A 281 -0.72 30.41 -24.21
N ASN A 282 -0.69 31.64 -24.76
CA ASN A 282 -0.30 31.83 -26.16
C ASN A 282 1.19 31.58 -26.40
N LEU A 283 2.06 32.08 -25.54
CA LEU A 283 3.50 31.79 -25.58
C LEU A 283 3.79 30.30 -25.41
N ALA A 284 3.11 29.64 -24.46
CA ALA A 284 3.23 28.21 -24.22
C ALA A 284 2.80 27.37 -25.44
N ARG A 285 1.73 27.77 -26.12
CA ARG A 285 1.26 27.10 -27.34
C ARG A 285 2.26 27.25 -28.49
N GLN A 286 2.82 28.45 -28.67
CA GLN A 286 3.86 28.71 -29.69
C GLN A 286 5.12 27.90 -29.38
N THR A 287 5.53 27.84 -28.13
CA THR A 287 6.68 27.07 -27.69
C THR A 287 6.47 25.56 -27.93
N GLU A 288 5.32 25.00 -27.56
CA GLU A 288 4.99 23.60 -27.80
C GLU A 288 5.00 23.27 -29.30
N HIS A 289 4.44 24.17 -30.12
CA HIS A 289 4.45 24.02 -31.60
C HIS A 289 5.88 24.05 -32.17
N LEU A 290 6.72 24.95 -31.69
CA LEU A 290 8.13 25.09 -32.10
C LEU A 290 8.93 23.80 -31.83
N PHE A 291 8.74 23.17 -30.65
CA PHE A 291 9.47 21.97 -30.24
C PHE A 291 8.80 20.66 -30.63
N GLY A 292 7.53 20.69 -31.10
CA GLY A 292 6.78 19.51 -31.51
C GLY A 292 6.45 18.50 -30.41
N SER A 293 6.57 18.91 -29.14
CA SER A 293 6.35 18.07 -27.96
C SER A 293 5.92 18.92 -26.77
N PRO A 294 5.20 18.36 -25.78
CA PRO A 294 4.88 19.06 -24.56
C PRO A 294 6.11 19.64 -23.85
N GLN A 295 5.97 20.85 -23.35
CA GLN A 295 7.04 21.65 -22.77
C GLN A 295 6.77 22.05 -21.33
N ASP A 296 7.84 22.08 -20.54
CA ASP A 296 7.96 22.67 -19.20
C ASP A 296 8.73 24.00 -19.42
N ILE A 297 8.05 25.13 -19.14
CA ILE A 297 8.53 26.46 -19.51
C ILE A 297 8.61 27.33 -18.28
N GLU A 298 9.83 27.75 -17.89
CA GLU A 298 10.04 28.77 -16.85
C GLU A 298 9.77 30.15 -17.42
N TRP A 299 9.07 30.98 -16.70
CA TRP A 299 8.71 32.35 -17.12
C TRP A 299 8.80 33.35 -15.96
N ALA A 300 8.94 34.61 -16.33
CA ALA A 300 8.88 35.74 -15.39
C ALA A 300 8.11 36.91 -16.02
N GLN A 301 7.43 37.68 -15.17
CA GLN A 301 6.69 38.89 -15.58
C GLN A 301 7.36 40.13 -15.00
N ARG A 302 7.61 41.14 -15.88
CA ARG A 302 8.08 42.49 -15.51
C ARG A 302 7.28 43.52 -16.31
N ASP A 303 6.72 44.53 -15.65
CA ASP A 303 6.00 45.65 -16.27
C ASP A 303 4.86 45.21 -17.23
N GLY A 304 4.15 44.15 -16.86
CA GLY A 304 3.10 43.55 -17.68
C GLY A 304 3.61 42.67 -18.86
N GLY A 305 4.91 42.69 -19.16
CA GLY A 305 5.52 41.82 -20.17
C GLY A 305 5.91 40.46 -19.58
N VAL A 306 5.73 39.39 -20.33
CA VAL A 306 6.10 38.02 -19.95
C VAL A 306 7.37 37.64 -20.73
N PHE A 307 8.35 37.09 -20.02
CA PHE A 307 9.62 36.59 -20.56
C PHE A 307 9.75 35.07 -20.31
N LEU A 308 10.25 34.35 -21.31
CA LEU A 308 10.56 32.93 -21.21
C LEU A 308 12.01 32.79 -20.76
N LEU A 309 12.25 32.09 -19.64
CA LEU A 309 13.56 31.96 -19.01
C LEU A 309 14.23 30.61 -19.32
N GLN A 310 13.43 29.59 -19.57
CA GLN A 310 13.87 28.25 -19.96
C GLN A 310 12.70 27.47 -20.60
N SER A 311 13.02 26.57 -21.51
CA SER A 311 12.05 25.59 -22.02
C SER A 311 12.71 24.25 -22.17
N ARG A 312 12.06 23.19 -21.69
CA ARG A 312 12.53 21.82 -21.85
C ARG A 312 11.35 20.88 -22.15
N PRO A 313 11.59 19.79 -22.89
CA PRO A 313 10.55 18.79 -23.11
C PRO A 313 10.09 18.19 -21.79
N ILE A 314 8.79 17.97 -21.62
CA ILE A 314 8.25 17.16 -20.53
C ILE A 314 8.61 15.71 -20.86
N THR A 315 9.74 15.24 -20.28
CA THR A 315 10.26 13.87 -20.46
C THR A 315 9.60 12.88 -19.49
N THR A 316 9.08 13.34 -18.38
CA THR A 316 8.12 12.62 -17.59
C THR A 316 6.83 12.52 -18.42
N LYS A 317 6.77 11.54 -19.29
CA LYS A 317 5.48 10.91 -19.54
C LYS A 317 5.09 10.47 -18.14
N ALA A 318 4.10 11.16 -17.53
CA ALA A 318 3.33 10.51 -16.47
C ALA A 318 3.04 9.13 -17.04
N PRO A 319 3.50 8.05 -16.43
CA PRO A 319 3.30 6.74 -16.99
C PRO A 319 1.81 6.71 -17.27
N VAL A 320 1.43 6.41 -18.54
CA VAL A 320 0.01 6.28 -18.90
C VAL A 320 -0.50 5.37 -17.82
N LYS A 321 -1.27 5.94 -16.86
CA LYS A 321 -1.70 5.18 -15.69
C LYS A 321 -2.37 3.97 -16.28
N THR A 322 -1.69 2.84 -16.22
CA THR A 322 -2.24 1.57 -16.68
C THR A 322 -3.54 1.34 -15.89
N TRP A 323 -4.30 0.36 -16.30
CA TRP A 323 -5.49 0.02 -15.55
C TRP A 323 -5.15 -0.23 -14.07
N GLU A 324 -4.05 -0.92 -13.79
CA GLU A 324 -3.56 -1.23 -12.44
C GLU A 324 -3.23 0.02 -11.63
N ASP A 325 -2.64 1.03 -12.26
CA ASP A 325 -2.25 2.29 -11.59
C ASP A 325 -3.46 3.15 -11.17
N ARG A 326 -4.65 2.84 -11.70
CA ARG A 326 -5.91 3.52 -11.38
C ARG A 326 -6.78 2.74 -10.38
N GLN A 327 -6.34 1.54 -9.99
CA GLN A 327 -7.10 0.72 -9.04
C GLN A 327 -6.79 1.12 -7.61
N ILE A 328 -7.80 1.05 -6.77
CA ILE A 328 -7.65 1.18 -5.32
C ILE A 328 -7.88 -0.19 -4.73
N TRP A 329 -6.85 -0.69 -4.07
CA TRP A 329 -6.85 -1.95 -3.38
C TRP A 329 -7.01 -1.72 -1.89
N THR A 330 -7.89 -2.46 -1.23
CA THR A 330 -8.11 -2.37 0.22
C THR A 330 -8.24 -3.74 0.85
N ASN A 331 -7.57 -3.94 1.98
CA ASN A 331 -7.74 -5.13 2.81
C ASN A 331 -8.52 -4.87 4.10
N VAL A 332 -9.11 -3.69 4.26
CA VAL A 332 -9.79 -3.26 5.49
C VAL A 332 -10.84 -4.26 5.95
N ASN A 333 -11.64 -4.85 5.04
CA ASN A 333 -12.68 -5.83 5.37
C ASN A 333 -12.23 -7.30 5.24
N ILE A 334 -11.16 -7.56 4.47
CA ILE A 334 -10.70 -8.92 4.16
C ILE A 334 -9.49 -9.29 5.00
N GLY A 335 -8.65 -8.32 5.37
CA GLY A 335 -7.39 -8.55 6.04
C GLY A 335 -7.47 -9.22 7.41
N GLU A 336 -8.63 -9.18 8.08
CA GLU A 336 -8.85 -9.95 9.32
C GLU A 336 -9.22 -11.40 9.05
N VAL A 337 -9.87 -11.69 7.90
CA VAL A 337 -10.28 -13.05 7.50
C VAL A 337 -9.14 -13.79 6.81
N VAL A 338 -8.32 -13.04 6.05
CA VAL A 338 -7.18 -13.57 5.29
C VAL A 338 -5.98 -12.64 5.49
N PRO A 339 -5.35 -12.68 6.69
CA PRO A 339 -4.25 -11.79 7.02
C PRO A 339 -2.91 -12.18 6.41
N ASP A 340 -2.75 -13.46 6.08
CA ASP A 340 -1.47 -14.03 5.72
C ASP A 340 -1.14 -13.85 4.22
N VAL A 341 0.15 -14.00 3.91
CA VAL A 341 0.62 -14.17 2.54
C VAL A 341 0.08 -15.48 2.01
N MET A 342 -0.57 -15.46 0.87
CA MET A 342 -1.16 -16.65 0.25
C MET A 342 -0.13 -17.45 -0.54
N THR A 343 -0.17 -18.76 -0.37
CA THR A 343 0.53 -19.69 -1.27
C THR A 343 -0.19 -19.79 -2.61
N PRO A 344 0.50 -20.19 -3.70
CA PRO A 344 -0.09 -20.31 -5.03
C PRO A 344 -1.32 -21.22 -5.08
N ILE A 345 -1.29 -22.35 -4.37
CA ILE A 345 -2.44 -23.26 -4.33
C ILE A 345 -3.64 -22.62 -3.64
N THR A 346 -3.41 -21.92 -2.53
CA THR A 346 -4.48 -21.20 -1.82
C THR A 346 -5.08 -20.11 -2.68
N TRP A 347 -4.24 -19.36 -3.40
CA TRP A 347 -4.71 -18.33 -4.33
C TRP A 347 -5.57 -18.91 -5.46
N SER A 348 -5.17 -20.06 -6.03
CA SER A 348 -5.96 -20.72 -7.07
C SER A 348 -7.37 -21.10 -6.60
N ILE A 349 -7.51 -21.53 -5.34
CA ILE A 349 -8.81 -21.85 -4.73
C ILE A 349 -9.60 -20.55 -4.47
N MET A 350 -8.93 -19.53 -3.97
CA MET A 350 -9.55 -18.25 -3.66
C MET A 350 -10.13 -17.59 -4.92
N GLN A 351 -9.46 -17.71 -6.07
CA GLN A 351 -9.99 -17.25 -7.35
C GLN A 351 -11.31 -17.95 -7.71
N SER A 352 -11.44 -19.24 -7.41
CA SER A 352 -12.70 -19.97 -7.60
C SER A 352 -13.81 -19.43 -6.68
N LEU A 353 -13.49 -19.14 -5.42
CA LEU A 353 -14.42 -18.50 -4.47
C LEU A 353 -14.86 -17.12 -4.97
N LEU A 354 -13.93 -16.29 -5.43
CA LEU A 354 -14.24 -14.96 -5.99
C LEU A 354 -15.17 -15.07 -7.21
N GLY A 355 -15.02 -16.10 -8.04
CA GLY A 355 -15.96 -16.41 -9.14
C GLY A 355 -17.36 -16.70 -8.66
N VAL A 356 -17.50 -17.44 -7.55
CA VAL A 356 -18.79 -17.75 -6.93
C VAL A 356 -19.42 -16.49 -6.30
N VAL A 357 -18.65 -15.69 -5.55
CA VAL A 357 -19.07 -14.39 -5.02
C VAL A 357 -19.53 -13.46 -6.16
N GLY A 358 -18.80 -13.46 -7.27
CA GLY A 358 -19.18 -12.73 -8.48
C GLY A 358 -20.55 -13.15 -9.05
N SER A 359 -20.98 -14.39 -8.81
CA SER A 359 -22.29 -14.85 -9.27
C SER A 359 -23.46 -14.16 -8.56
N ILE A 360 -23.27 -13.68 -7.32
CA ILE A 360 -24.28 -12.88 -6.60
C ILE A 360 -24.53 -11.56 -7.34
N PHE A 361 -23.48 -10.90 -7.76
CA PHE A 361 -23.60 -9.64 -8.49
C PHE A 361 -24.30 -9.83 -9.83
N ARG A 362 -24.11 -10.99 -10.48
CA ARG A 362 -24.87 -11.36 -11.69
C ARG A 362 -26.35 -11.55 -11.44
N LEU A 363 -26.78 -12.01 -10.25
CA LEU A 363 -28.20 -12.10 -9.88
C LEU A 363 -28.85 -10.71 -9.85
N VAL A 364 -28.13 -9.71 -9.42
CA VAL A 364 -28.59 -8.31 -9.38
C VAL A 364 -28.25 -7.53 -10.65
N GLY A 365 -27.78 -8.17 -11.70
CA GLY A 365 -27.60 -7.59 -13.03
C GLY A 365 -26.21 -7.00 -13.32
N ALA A 366 -25.24 -7.10 -12.41
CA ALA A 366 -23.86 -6.66 -12.61
C ALA A 366 -22.95 -7.81 -13.06
N ASP A 367 -22.19 -7.60 -14.11
CA ASP A 367 -21.20 -8.55 -14.60
C ASP A 367 -19.80 -8.20 -14.08
N VAL A 368 -19.47 -8.69 -12.90
CA VAL A 368 -18.15 -8.46 -12.26
C VAL A 368 -17.02 -9.27 -12.90
N THR A 369 -17.27 -10.09 -13.94
CA THR A 369 -16.17 -10.70 -14.70
C THR A 369 -15.43 -9.70 -15.57
N ARG A 370 -16.01 -8.51 -15.76
CA ARG A 370 -15.40 -7.39 -16.52
C ARG A 370 -14.30 -6.65 -15.73
N ALA A 371 -14.24 -6.83 -14.41
CA ALA A 371 -13.23 -6.23 -13.56
C ALA A 371 -12.97 -7.12 -12.34
N PRO A 372 -11.73 -7.25 -11.85
CA PRO A 372 -11.40 -8.10 -10.73
C PRO A 372 -12.03 -7.58 -9.43
N LEU A 373 -12.67 -8.47 -8.67
CA LEU A 373 -13.20 -8.20 -7.34
C LEU A 373 -12.10 -8.09 -6.29
N ALA A 374 -11.03 -8.84 -6.46
CA ALA A 374 -9.88 -8.87 -5.57
C ALA A 374 -8.60 -9.25 -6.31
N GLY A 375 -7.46 -9.02 -5.68
CA GLY A 375 -6.12 -9.33 -6.17
C GLY A 375 -5.12 -9.47 -5.03
N LEU A 376 -3.87 -9.75 -5.36
CA LEU A 376 -2.79 -9.87 -4.39
C LEU A 376 -1.92 -8.60 -4.38
N VAL A 377 -1.67 -8.08 -3.17
CA VAL A 377 -0.69 -7.02 -2.92
C VAL A 377 0.35 -7.57 -1.94
N ALA A 378 1.60 -7.66 -2.36
CA ALA A 378 2.66 -8.33 -1.61
C ALA A 378 2.19 -9.73 -1.09
N GLY A 379 1.56 -10.50 -1.96
CA GLY A 379 1.04 -11.83 -1.66
C GLY A 379 -0.19 -11.89 -0.75
N ARG A 380 -0.73 -10.76 -0.27
CA ARG A 380 -1.92 -10.72 0.59
C ARG A 380 -3.17 -10.32 -0.20
N LEU A 381 -4.31 -10.85 0.21
CA LEU A 381 -5.59 -10.59 -0.44
C LEU A 381 -6.09 -9.16 -0.19
N TYR A 382 -6.43 -8.47 -1.27
CA TYR A 382 -7.02 -7.13 -1.28
C TYR A 382 -8.27 -7.10 -2.16
N SER A 383 -9.34 -6.46 -1.69
CA SER A 383 -10.51 -6.14 -2.50
C SER A 383 -10.22 -4.99 -3.44
N ASN A 384 -10.81 -5.03 -4.62
CA ASN A 384 -10.82 -3.90 -5.53
C ASN A 384 -11.97 -2.95 -5.19
N ALA A 385 -11.63 -1.76 -4.67
CA ALA A 385 -12.63 -0.76 -4.27
C ALA A 385 -13.40 -0.19 -5.47
N ASN A 386 -12.73 0.00 -6.62
CA ASN A 386 -13.36 0.50 -7.85
C ASN A 386 -14.47 -0.45 -8.32
N THR A 387 -14.19 -1.76 -8.36
CA THR A 387 -15.17 -2.79 -8.76
C THR A 387 -16.31 -2.88 -7.76
N SER A 388 -16.03 -2.81 -6.47
CA SER A 388 -17.04 -2.83 -5.41
C SER A 388 -17.97 -1.61 -5.49
N LEU A 389 -17.43 -0.41 -5.71
CA LEU A 389 -18.19 0.82 -5.91
C LEU A 389 -19.00 0.79 -7.22
N ALA A 390 -18.45 0.26 -8.30
CA ALA A 390 -19.15 0.10 -9.56
C ALA A 390 -20.36 -0.83 -9.42
N ALA A 391 -20.24 -1.91 -8.63
CA ALA A 391 -21.32 -2.86 -8.41
C ALA A 391 -22.55 -2.26 -7.68
N VAL A 392 -22.36 -1.20 -6.89
CA VAL A 392 -23.43 -0.51 -6.18
C VAL A 392 -23.82 0.84 -6.80
N ARG A 393 -23.15 1.27 -7.87
CA ARG A 393 -23.45 2.50 -8.62
C ARG A 393 -24.93 2.65 -9.02
N PRO A 394 -25.66 1.60 -9.41
CA PRO A 394 -27.07 1.72 -9.73
C PRO A 394 -27.96 2.22 -8.60
N PHE A 395 -27.50 2.10 -7.35
CA PHE A 395 -28.16 2.66 -6.17
C PHE A 395 -27.75 4.12 -5.87
N SER A 396 -26.91 4.73 -6.71
CA SER A 396 -26.41 6.10 -6.50
C SER A 396 -27.51 7.17 -6.49
N PHE A 397 -28.70 6.88 -7.06
CA PHE A 397 -29.86 7.76 -6.94
C PHE A 397 -30.40 7.89 -5.51
N LEU A 398 -30.03 6.92 -4.63
CA LEU A 398 -30.35 6.97 -3.19
C LEU A 398 -29.28 7.73 -2.39
N HIS A 399 -28.16 8.13 -3.00
CA HIS A 399 -27.00 8.69 -2.34
C HIS A 399 -26.45 9.91 -3.10
N LYS A 400 -26.11 11.00 -2.38
CA LYS A 400 -25.62 12.25 -2.95
C LYS A 400 -24.12 12.23 -3.32
N GLY A 401 -23.62 11.13 -3.87
CA GLY A 401 -22.24 11.02 -4.37
C GLY A 401 -21.45 9.82 -3.82
N LEU A 402 -20.19 9.70 -4.24
CA LEU A 402 -19.27 8.62 -3.86
C LEU A 402 -19.08 8.43 -2.35
N PRO A 403 -18.98 9.49 -1.51
CA PRO A 403 -18.84 9.31 -0.05
C PRO A 403 -20.04 8.64 0.59
N ASP A 404 -21.27 8.92 0.12
CA ASP A 404 -22.49 8.31 0.63
C ASP A 404 -22.63 6.86 0.16
N LEU A 405 -22.19 6.58 -1.06
CA LEU A 405 -22.12 5.23 -1.62
C LEU A 405 -21.10 4.37 -0.87
N ALA A 406 -19.92 4.91 -0.57
CA ALA A 406 -18.91 4.26 0.25
C ALA A 406 -19.44 3.95 1.66
N ARG A 407 -20.22 4.86 2.27
CA ARG A 407 -20.91 4.63 3.56
C ARG A 407 -21.93 3.48 3.48
N ALA A 408 -22.61 3.32 2.37
CA ALA A 408 -23.56 2.23 2.18
C ALA A 408 -22.89 0.86 2.10
N LEU A 409 -21.67 0.79 1.59
CA LEU A 409 -20.87 -0.44 1.49
C LEU A 409 -20.16 -0.84 2.80
N GLY A 410 -20.02 0.07 3.74
CA GLY A 410 -19.41 -0.16 5.05
C GLY A 410 -18.51 1.01 5.47
N GLY A 411 -18.50 1.30 6.78
CA GLY A 411 -17.77 2.43 7.37
C GLY A 411 -16.27 2.47 7.01
N ASP A 412 -15.73 1.31 6.71
CA ASP A 412 -14.30 1.09 6.46
C ASP A 412 -13.86 1.61 5.08
N LEU A 413 -14.74 1.55 4.07
CA LEU A 413 -14.53 2.19 2.77
C LEU A 413 -14.57 3.72 2.86
N VAL A 414 -15.33 4.27 3.80
CA VAL A 414 -15.36 5.72 4.07
C VAL A 414 -14.06 6.17 4.69
N GLU A 415 -13.51 5.39 5.62
CA GLU A 415 -12.23 5.70 6.25
C GLU A 415 -11.09 5.56 5.23
N ALA A 416 -11.15 4.52 4.39
CA ALA A 416 -10.28 4.38 3.23
C ALA A 416 -10.33 5.61 2.31
N TYR A 417 -11.53 6.13 2.08
CA TYR A 417 -11.74 7.34 1.25
C TYR A 417 -11.27 8.62 1.93
N ARG A 418 -11.33 8.73 3.25
CA ARG A 418 -10.83 9.89 4.01
C ARG A 418 -9.32 9.93 4.14
N GLN A 419 -8.67 8.78 4.24
CA GLN A 419 -7.23 8.67 4.47
C GLN A 419 -6.40 8.79 3.20
N ALA A 420 -6.98 8.50 2.03
CA ALA A 420 -6.34 8.74 0.75
C ALA A 420 -6.92 10.01 0.13
N PRO A 421 -6.12 10.95 -0.38
CA PRO A 421 -6.60 12.00 -1.26
C PRO A 421 -7.02 11.34 -2.58
N LEU A 422 -8.18 10.68 -2.56
CA LEU A 422 -8.69 9.91 -3.68
C LEU A 422 -9.29 10.87 -4.70
N THR A 423 -8.60 11.05 -5.80
CA THR A 423 -9.11 11.67 -7.03
C THR A 423 -9.95 10.67 -7.84
N LEU A 424 -10.76 9.82 -7.17
CA LEU A 424 -11.68 8.91 -7.84
C LEU A 424 -12.87 9.71 -8.35
N SER A 425 -12.99 9.80 -9.66
CA SER A 425 -14.21 10.26 -10.32
C SER A 425 -15.15 9.08 -10.58
N LEU A 426 -16.44 9.35 -10.78
CA LEU A 426 -17.41 8.33 -11.22
C LEU A 426 -17.03 7.74 -12.59
N GLU A 427 -16.21 8.44 -13.36
CA GLU A 427 -15.70 8.03 -14.68
C GLU A 427 -14.59 6.98 -14.57
N ASP A 428 -13.89 6.90 -13.43
CA ASP A 428 -12.85 5.89 -13.18
C ASP A 428 -13.39 4.53 -12.76
N LEU A 429 -14.70 4.41 -12.55
CA LEU A 429 -15.34 3.15 -12.18
C LEU A 429 -15.54 2.26 -13.41
N PRO A 430 -15.25 0.93 -13.31
CA PRO A 430 -15.45 0.02 -14.43
C PRO A 430 -16.93 -0.11 -14.80
N ASP A 431 -17.21 -0.24 -16.10
CA ASP A 431 -18.55 -0.56 -16.59
C ASP A 431 -18.84 -2.05 -16.42
N LEU A 432 -19.68 -2.38 -15.46
CA LEU A 432 -20.13 -3.76 -15.17
C LEU A 432 -21.32 -4.19 -16.01
N GLY A 433 -21.70 -3.47 -17.04
CA GLY A 433 -22.73 -3.86 -17.99
C GLY A 433 -24.10 -4.12 -17.36
N PHE A 434 -24.55 -3.21 -16.50
CA PHE A 434 -25.78 -3.37 -15.74
C PHE A 434 -27.01 -3.62 -16.63
N ARG A 435 -27.77 -4.70 -16.34
CA ARG A 435 -29.02 -5.03 -17.00
C ARG A 435 -30.20 -4.64 -16.12
N TRP A 436 -30.64 -3.39 -16.20
CA TRP A 436 -31.75 -2.82 -15.42
C TRP A 436 -33.04 -3.65 -15.36
N PRO A 437 -33.54 -4.25 -16.47
CA PRO A 437 -34.75 -5.06 -16.40
C PRO A 437 -34.60 -6.29 -15.51
N LYS A 438 -33.47 -6.99 -15.60
CA LYS A 438 -33.17 -8.15 -14.77
C LYS A 438 -33.10 -7.79 -13.28
N TYR A 439 -32.54 -6.61 -12.99
CA TYR A 439 -32.41 -6.06 -11.66
C TYR A 439 -33.79 -5.79 -11.03
N ILE A 440 -34.65 -5.03 -11.72
CA ILE A 440 -36.00 -4.68 -11.22
C ILE A 440 -36.85 -5.93 -10.99
N LEU A 441 -36.77 -6.93 -11.89
CA LEU A 441 -37.55 -8.18 -11.79
C LEU A 441 -37.05 -9.13 -10.71
N SER A 442 -35.76 -9.09 -10.35
CA SER A 442 -35.18 -9.98 -9.32
C SER A 442 -35.46 -9.52 -7.90
N TRP A 443 -35.56 -8.21 -7.65
CA TRP A 443 -35.72 -7.63 -6.32
C TRP A 443 -36.97 -8.10 -5.56
N PRO A 444 -38.20 -8.11 -6.14
CA PRO A 444 -39.37 -8.59 -5.41
C PRO A 444 -39.23 -10.04 -4.97
N ARG A 445 -38.63 -10.89 -5.79
CA ARG A 445 -38.38 -12.29 -5.47
C ARG A 445 -37.33 -12.44 -4.37
N ILE A 446 -36.20 -11.69 -4.46
CA ILE A 446 -35.17 -11.68 -3.44
C ILE A 446 -35.76 -11.21 -2.11
N LEU A 447 -36.53 -10.13 -2.10
CA LEU A 447 -37.17 -9.60 -0.90
C LEU A 447 -38.18 -10.58 -0.30
N PHE A 448 -38.99 -11.24 -1.14
CA PHE A 448 -39.97 -12.27 -0.71
C PHE A 448 -39.22 -13.48 -0.10
N ASP A 449 -38.21 -14.01 -0.75
CA ASP A 449 -37.39 -15.11 -0.24
C ASP A 449 -36.69 -14.72 1.09
N LEU A 450 -36.25 -13.49 1.21
CA LEU A 450 -35.62 -12.92 2.40
C LEU A 450 -36.56 -12.87 3.61
N ILE A 451 -37.84 -12.57 3.36
CA ILE A 451 -38.85 -12.44 4.42
C ILE A 451 -39.42 -13.80 4.82
N THR A 452 -39.66 -14.70 3.86
CA THR A 452 -40.50 -15.88 4.08
C THR A 452 -39.74 -17.21 4.19
N HIS A 453 -38.74 -17.45 3.36
CA HIS A 453 -38.10 -18.76 3.21
C HIS A 453 -36.69 -18.87 3.79
N LEU A 454 -36.06 -17.75 4.15
CA LEU A 454 -34.67 -17.71 4.49
C LEU A 454 -34.23 -18.69 5.60
N PRO A 455 -34.89 -18.81 6.77
CA PRO A 455 -34.42 -19.71 7.82
C PRO A 455 -34.45 -21.20 7.42
N ARG A 456 -35.55 -21.65 6.88
CA ARG A 456 -35.69 -23.07 6.48
C ARG A 456 -34.70 -23.47 5.40
N ARG A 457 -34.41 -22.53 4.49
CA ARG A 457 -33.47 -22.75 3.41
C ARG A 457 -32.03 -22.76 3.93
N GLY A 458 -31.70 -21.90 4.90
CA GLY A 458 -30.43 -21.85 5.55
C GLY A 458 -30.11 -23.12 6.33
N ASP A 459 -31.04 -23.58 7.15
CA ASP A 459 -30.88 -24.82 7.94
C ASP A 459 -30.64 -26.01 7.00
N ALA A 460 -31.42 -26.12 5.92
CA ALA A 460 -31.25 -27.18 4.93
C ALA A 460 -29.90 -27.09 4.18
N SER A 461 -29.44 -25.88 3.86
CA SER A 461 -28.16 -25.68 3.22
C SER A 461 -26.98 -26.02 4.17
N MET A 462 -27.11 -25.59 5.44
CA MET A 462 -26.12 -25.91 6.47
C MET A 462 -26.03 -27.41 6.75
N ALA A 463 -27.19 -28.10 6.81
CA ALA A 463 -27.21 -29.54 6.99
C ALA A 463 -26.53 -30.29 5.81
N ARG A 464 -26.81 -29.88 4.56
CA ARG A 464 -26.13 -30.45 3.40
C ARG A 464 -24.62 -30.25 3.45
N LEU A 465 -24.18 -29.02 3.73
CA LEU A 465 -22.78 -28.68 3.81
C LEU A 465 -22.06 -29.47 4.91
N LYS A 466 -22.70 -29.58 6.08
CA LYS A 466 -22.16 -30.37 7.21
C LYS A 466 -22.05 -31.84 6.85
N ASN A 467 -23.14 -32.47 6.33
CA ASN A 467 -23.17 -33.90 5.97
C ASN A 467 -22.08 -34.20 4.92
N ARG A 468 -21.96 -33.35 3.89
CA ARG A 468 -20.90 -33.50 2.87
C ARG A 468 -19.52 -33.40 3.50
N THR A 469 -19.28 -32.44 4.38
CA THR A 469 -17.97 -32.27 5.05
C THR A 469 -17.68 -33.48 5.94
N ASP A 470 -18.67 -33.99 6.69
CA ASP A 470 -18.51 -35.16 7.55
C ASP A 470 -18.24 -36.44 6.74
N GLU A 471 -18.84 -36.60 5.56
CA GLU A 471 -18.54 -37.69 4.60
C GLU A 471 -17.10 -37.58 4.09
N LEU A 472 -16.66 -36.40 3.67
CA LEU A 472 -15.31 -36.16 3.19
C LEU A 472 -14.25 -36.48 4.25
N VAL A 473 -14.44 -36.03 5.48
CA VAL A 473 -13.48 -36.25 6.58
C VAL A 473 -13.27 -37.75 6.89
N ARG A 474 -14.28 -38.60 6.65
CA ARG A 474 -14.22 -40.05 6.87
C ARG A 474 -13.48 -40.81 5.75
N LEU A 475 -13.15 -40.18 4.63
CA LEU A 475 -12.46 -40.85 3.53
C LEU A 475 -11.05 -41.32 3.94
N ASP A 476 -10.75 -42.57 3.57
CA ASP A 476 -9.38 -43.11 3.68
C ASP A 476 -8.55 -42.65 2.47
N LEU A 477 -7.82 -41.56 2.68
CA LEU A 477 -6.92 -41.01 1.66
C LEU A 477 -5.68 -41.88 1.45
N GLY A 478 -5.35 -42.74 2.40
CA GLY A 478 -4.22 -43.67 2.31
C GLY A 478 -4.42 -44.75 1.26
N ALA A 479 -5.64 -45.13 0.94
CA ALA A 479 -5.96 -46.13 -0.08
C ALA A 479 -5.86 -45.58 -1.52
N MET A 480 -5.84 -44.26 -1.74
CA MET A 480 -5.88 -43.63 -3.05
C MET A 480 -4.47 -43.49 -3.65
N SER A 481 -4.28 -43.75 -4.95
CA SER A 481 -3.06 -43.45 -5.70
C SER A 481 -2.85 -41.96 -5.92
N ALA A 482 -1.65 -41.51 -6.32
CA ALA A 482 -1.37 -40.10 -6.61
C ALA A 482 -2.27 -39.52 -7.73
N PRO A 483 -2.52 -40.19 -8.87
CA PRO A 483 -3.48 -39.71 -9.87
C PRO A 483 -4.93 -39.61 -9.34
N GLU A 484 -5.38 -40.58 -8.55
CA GLU A 484 -6.73 -40.52 -7.93
C GLU A 484 -6.85 -39.35 -6.95
N LEU A 485 -5.84 -39.13 -6.10
CA LEU A 485 -5.81 -37.98 -5.19
C LEU A 485 -5.78 -36.66 -5.97
N THR A 486 -5.04 -36.57 -7.07
CA THR A 486 -5.00 -35.38 -7.92
C THR A 486 -6.36 -35.07 -8.53
N HIS A 487 -7.00 -36.05 -9.15
CA HIS A 487 -8.35 -35.89 -9.70
C HIS A 487 -9.37 -35.57 -8.61
N PHE A 488 -9.26 -36.20 -7.46
CA PHE A 488 -10.12 -35.91 -6.29
C PHE A 488 -9.91 -34.47 -5.81
N CYS A 489 -8.67 -34.03 -5.69
CA CYS A 489 -8.31 -32.67 -5.27
C CYS A 489 -8.86 -31.62 -6.24
N ILE A 490 -8.68 -31.77 -7.55
CA ILE A 490 -9.19 -30.86 -8.58
C ILE A 490 -10.73 -30.82 -8.53
N ARG A 491 -11.39 -31.97 -8.34
CA ARG A 491 -12.85 -32.04 -8.18
C ARG A 491 -13.30 -31.34 -6.90
N LEU A 492 -12.60 -31.56 -5.79
CA LEU A 492 -12.88 -30.91 -4.50
C LEU A 492 -12.84 -29.39 -4.63
N PHE A 493 -11.83 -28.84 -5.33
CA PHE A 493 -11.74 -27.39 -5.58
C PHE A 493 -12.86 -26.87 -6.47
N ARG A 494 -13.22 -27.59 -7.52
CA ARG A 494 -14.31 -27.19 -8.44
C ARG A 494 -15.67 -27.17 -7.76
N GLU A 495 -15.86 -28.06 -6.78
CA GLU A 495 -17.14 -28.24 -6.10
C GLU A 495 -17.18 -27.61 -4.70
N ALA A 496 -16.09 -27.05 -4.20
CA ALA A 496 -15.96 -26.56 -2.83
C ALA A 496 -17.06 -25.59 -2.39
N PHE A 497 -17.55 -24.78 -3.32
CA PHE A 497 -18.51 -23.71 -3.05
C PHE A 497 -19.92 -23.97 -3.62
N LYS A 498 -20.17 -25.17 -4.17
CA LYS A 498 -21.43 -25.51 -4.86
C LYS A 498 -22.64 -25.46 -3.93
N ASP A 499 -22.44 -25.84 -2.65
CA ASP A 499 -23.53 -25.93 -1.67
C ASP A 499 -23.71 -24.63 -0.85
N TRP A 500 -22.94 -23.59 -1.16
CA TRP A 500 -23.05 -22.32 -0.46
C TRP A 500 -24.33 -21.57 -0.87
N ASP A 501 -25.17 -21.24 0.10
CA ASP A 501 -26.30 -20.35 -0.14
C ASP A 501 -25.89 -18.89 0.04
N LEU A 502 -25.37 -18.32 -1.04
CA LEU A 502 -24.88 -16.93 -1.07
C LEU A 502 -25.98 -15.89 -0.86
N LEU A 503 -27.25 -16.26 -1.01
CA LEU A 503 -28.38 -15.37 -0.69
C LEU A 503 -28.39 -15.01 0.80
N TYR A 504 -27.90 -15.88 1.66
CA TYR A 504 -27.74 -15.58 3.07
C TYR A 504 -26.74 -14.44 3.35
N PHE A 505 -25.63 -14.44 2.64
CA PHE A 505 -24.65 -13.34 2.74
C PHE A 505 -25.24 -12.02 2.24
N ALA A 506 -25.94 -12.06 1.10
CA ALA A 506 -26.66 -10.90 0.55
C ALA A 506 -27.77 -10.41 1.51
N ALA A 507 -28.48 -11.33 2.17
CA ALA A 507 -29.50 -11.02 3.16
C ALA A 507 -28.97 -10.24 4.36
N GLN A 508 -27.80 -10.61 4.85
CA GLN A 508 -27.15 -9.89 5.96
C GLN A 508 -26.85 -8.44 5.58
N MET A 509 -26.35 -8.24 4.36
CA MET A 509 -26.06 -6.89 3.83
C MET A 509 -27.32 -6.02 3.71
N ALA A 510 -28.50 -6.62 3.52
CA ALA A 510 -29.78 -5.90 3.42
C ALA A 510 -30.44 -5.64 4.78
N VAL A 511 -30.44 -6.61 5.70
CA VAL A 511 -31.19 -6.56 6.96
C VAL A 511 -30.49 -5.68 8.01
N LEU A 512 -29.16 -5.75 8.09
CA LEU A 512 -28.41 -5.03 9.12
C LEU A 512 -28.55 -3.48 9.02
N PRO A 513 -28.51 -2.86 7.82
CA PRO A 513 -28.78 -1.42 7.68
C PRO A 513 -30.18 -1.03 8.12
N VAL A 514 -31.19 -1.86 7.84
CA VAL A 514 -32.58 -1.61 8.27
C VAL A 514 -32.66 -1.63 9.79
N PHE A 515 -32.08 -2.61 10.43
CA PHE A 515 -32.00 -2.70 11.89
C PHE A 515 -31.26 -1.49 12.49
N LYS A 516 -30.08 -1.15 11.98
CA LYS A 516 -29.30 0.02 12.45
C LYS A 516 -30.10 1.32 12.30
N LYS A 517 -30.79 1.50 11.16
CA LYS A 517 -31.65 2.66 10.93
C LYS A 517 -32.81 2.70 11.92
N ALA A 518 -33.44 1.57 12.21
CA ALA A 518 -34.51 1.47 13.18
C ALA A 518 -34.04 1.83 14.60
N CYS A 519 -32.87 1.38 15.02
CA CYS A 519 -32.29 1.77 16.32
C CYS A 519 -32.06 3.28 16.39
N ARG A 520 -31.39 3.86 15.40
CA ARG A 520 -31.04 5.29 15.37
C ARG A 520 -32.28 6.19 15.31
N ASP A 521 -33.19 5.92 14.35
CA ASP A 521 -34.29 6.86 14.03
C ASP A 521 -35.49 6.71 14.95
N TRP A 522 -35.67 5.55 15.63
CA TRP A 522 -36.85 5.26 16.41
C TRP A 522 -36.60 5.13 17.91
N LEU A 523 -35.39 4.73 18.31
CA LEU A 523 -35.01 4.60 19.72
C LEU A 523 -34.20 5.79 20.22
N GLY A 524 -33.82 6.71 19.31
CA GLY A 524 -33.10 7.94 19.66
C GLY A 524 -31.66 7.73 20.08
N GLU A 525 -31.07 6.57 19.78
CA GLU A 525 -29.71 6.27 20.11
C GLU A 525 -28.82 6.37 18.86
N SER A 526 -28.00 7.39 18.83
CA SER A 526 -26.88 7.51 17.88
C SER A 526 -25.79 6.48 18.14
N ASP A 527 -25.96 5.68 19.20
CA ASP A 527 -24.89 4.93 19.82
C ASP A 527 -24.85 3.48 19.32
N LEU A 528 -23.64 3.05 18.89
CA LEU A 528 -23.32 1.69 18.51
C LEU A 528 -23.42 0.68 19.69
N THR A 529 -23.50 1.17 20.95
CA THR A 529 -23.54 0.33 22.15
C THR A 529 -24.84 -0.45 22.26
N LEU A 530 -26.00 0.15 21.95
CA LEU A 530 -27.29 -0.57 21.96
C LEU A 530 -27.25 -1.75 20.98
N GLY A 531 -26.76 -1.48 19.75
CA GLY A 531 -26.57 -2.52 18.76
C GLY A 531 -25.67 -3.65 19.27
N GLY A 532 -24.54 -3.30 19.91
CA GLY A 532 -23.61 -4.28 20.49
C GLY A 532 -24.27 -5.15 21.57
N ARG A 533 -25.00 -4.55 22.50
CA ARG A 533 -25.71 -5.24 23.60
C ARG A 533 -26.85 -6.14 23.11
N LEU A 534 -27.56 -5.76 22.06
CA LEU A 534 -28.59 -6.59 21.42
C LEU A 534 -28.02 -7.80 20.64
N PHE A 535 -26.71 -7.83 20.40
CA PHE A 535 -25.98 -8.93 19.76
C PHE A 535 -25.03 -9.67 20.72
N ALA A 536 -25.07 -9.36 22.02
CA ALA A 536 -24.24 -10.04 23.01
C ALA A 536 -24.77 -11.44 23.32
N ALA A 537 -23.90 -12.39 23.58
CA ALA A 537 -24.20 -13.75 24.02
C ALA A 537 -25.34 -14.42 23.21
N LEU A 538 -25.25 -14.38 21.88
CA LEU A 538 -26.26 -15.00 21.00
C LEU A 538 -26.24 -16.52 21.12
N GLY A 539 -25.10 -17.10 21.47
CA GLY A 539 -24.86 -18.54 21.51
C GLY A 539 -24.76 -19.19 20.12
N GLY A 540 -24.21 -20.39 20.08
CA GLY A 540 -24.05 -21.13 18.83
C GLY A 540 -23.05 -20.49 17.85
N MET A 541 -22.12 -19.70 18.35
CA MET A 541 -21.01 -19.10 17.62
C MET A 541 -19.78 -20.03 17.69
N PRO A 542 -19.39 -20.72 16.60
CA PRO A 542 -18.33 -21.74 16.65
C PRO A 542 -17.01 -21.20 17.19
N ASP A 543 -16.63 -19.99 16.83
CA ASP A 543 -15.36 -19.37 17.25
C ASP A 543 -15.34 -19.07 18.77
N ALA A 544 -16.48 -18.66 19.36
CA ALA A 544 -16.61 -18.47 20.79
C ALA A 544 -16.73 -19.80 21.53
N GLU A 545 -17.45 -20.79 20.97
CA GLU A 545 -17.58 -22.12 21.55
C GLU A 545 -16.23 -22.83 21.68
N ALA A 546 -15.29 -22.64 20.75
CA ALA A 546 -13.94 -23.20 20.85
C ALA A 546 -13.21 -22.73 22.10
N GLY A 547 -13.27 -21.42 22.43
CA GLY A 547 -12.68 -20.88 23.69
C GLY A 547 -13.36 -21.43 24.93
N LEU A 548 -14.69 -21.51 24.92
CA LEU A 548 -15.45 -22.08 26.04
C LEU A 548 -15.19 -23.59 26.23
N ALA A 549 -14.98 -24.32 25.13
CA ALA A 549 -14.64 -25.74 25.19
C ALA A 549 -13.24 -25.95 25.80
N LEU A 550 -12.27 -25.10 25.46
CA LEU A 550 -10.95 -25.07 26.11
C LEU A 550 -11.04 -24.76 27.61
N TRP A 551 -11.91 -23.80 27.98
CA TRP A 551 -12.18 -23.50 29.40
C TRP A 551 -12.74 -24.72 30.13
N ARG A 552 -13.70 -25.44 29.52
CA ARG A 552 -14.24 -26.68 30.11
C ARG A 552 -13.14 -27.76 30.32
N LEU A 553 -12.17 -27.85 29.36
CA LEU A 553 -11.01 -28.73 29.55
C LEU A 553 -10.16 -28.33 30.74
N ALA A 554 -9.93 -27.03 30.93
CA ALA A 554 -9.17 -26.53 32.07
C ALA A 554 -9.91 -26.80 33.40
N VAL A 555 -11.25 -26.59 33.44
CA VAL A 555 -12.09 -26.92 34.60
C VAL A 555 -12.02 -28.43 34.93
N LEU A 556 -12.07 -29.28 33.90
CA LEU A 556 -11.96 -30.72 34.07
C LEU A 556 -10.56 -31.16 34.60
N ALA A 557 -9.50 -30.47 34.14
CA ALA A 557 -8.17 -30.72 34.66
C ALA A 557 -8.02 -30.25 36.12
N HIS A 558 -8.57 -29.10 36.49
CA HIS A 558 -8.54 -28.53 37.84
C HIS A 558 -9.32 -29.37 38.88
N ALA A 559 -10.29 -30.15 38.42
CA ALA A 559 -11.09 -30.98 39.31
C ALA A 559 -10.33 -32.15 39.99
N ASP A 560 -9.10 -32.44 39.53
CA ASP A 560 -8.26 -33.53 40.05
C ASP A 560 -6.78 -33.12 40.05
N GLY A 561 -6.15 -33.16 41.24
CA GLY A 561 -4.79 -32.64 41.41
C GLY A 561 -3.72 -33.36 40.57
N ASP A 562 -3.87 -34.67 40.32
CA ASP A 562 -2.92 -35.44 39.49
C ASP A 562 -3.06 -35.05 38.00
N THR A 563 -4.29 -34.85 37.54
CA THR A 563 -4.61 -34.38 36.20
C THR A 563 -4.10 -32.96 35.99
N GLU A 564 -4.36 -32.06 36.95
CA GLU A 564 -3.86 -30.68 36.92
C GLU A 564 -2.33 -30.62 36.89
N ALA A 565 -1.66 -31.37 37.77
CA ALA A 565 -0.21 -31.45 37.78
C ALA A 565 0.39 -32.00 36.48
N ALA A 566 -0.29 -32.96 35.85
CA ALA A 566 0.14 -33.50 34.55
C ALA A 566 0.01 -32.47 33.45
N VAL A 567 -1.13 -31.79 33.34
CA VAL A 567 -1.43 -30.78 32.33
C VAL A 567 -0.56 -29.52 32.54
N SER A 568 -0.36 -29.07 33.75
CA SER A 568 0.45 -27.89 34.12
C SER A 568 1.95 -28.09 33.95
N SER A 569 2.43 -29.36 33.81
CA SER A 569 3.85 -29.65 33.60
C SER A 569 4.36 -29.09 32.30
N GLU A 570 5.64 -28.67 32.22
CA GLU A 570 6.29 -28.16 30.98
C GLU A 570 6.54 -29.22 29.90
N LYS A 571 6.02 -30.45 30.10
CA LYS A 571 6.22 -31.58 29.17
C LYS A 571 5.41 -31.43 27.89
N SER A 572 5.86 -32.08 26.83
CA SER A 572 5.18 -32.15 25.52
C SER A 572 3.85 -32.94 25.61
N TRP A 573 2.95 -32.71 24.66
CA TRP A 573 1.66 -33.41 24.62
C TRP A 573 1.77 -34.94 24.66
N PRO A 574 2.67 -35.61 23.89
CA PRO A 574 2.82 -37.07 23.99
C PRO A 574 3.14 -37.56 25.40
N GLU A 575 3.98 -36.83 26.14
CA GLU A 575 4.35 -37.19 27.52
C GLU A 575 3.20 -36.97 28.50
N VAL A 576 2.52 -35.80 28.40
CA VAL A 576 1.33 -35.49 29.20
C VAL A 576 0.23 -36.51 28.93
N ARG A 577 -0.04 -36.83 27.67
CA ARG A 577 -1.04 -37.86 27.28
C ARG A 577 -0.73 -39.20 27.87
N SER A 578 0.51 -39.63 27.87
CA SER A 578 0.93 -40.91 28.44
C SER A 578 0.67 -40.96 29.97
N ARG A 579 0.95 -39.86 30.69
CA ARG A 579 0.70 -39.73 32.10
C ARG A 579 -0.80 -39.76 32.46
N LEU A 580 -1.61 -38.99 31.71
CA LEU A 580 -3.07 -38.89 31.86
C LEU A 580 -3.79 -40.24 31.66
N ARG A 581 -3.25 -41.16 30.84
CA ARG A 581 -3.81 -42.50 30.64
C ARG A 581 -3.79 -43.36 31.92
N LEU A 582 -2.95 -43.04 32.90
CA LEU A 582 -2.77 -43.84 34.09
C LEU A 582 -3.87 -43.67 35.12
N THR A 583 -4.57 -42.50 35.12
CA THR A 583 -5.62 -42.21 36.12
C THR A 583 -7.01 -42.23 35.46
N GLU A 584 -8.07 -42.38 36.26
CA GLU A 584 -9.44 -42.35 35.75
C GLU A 584 -9.82 -40.96 35.29
N HIS A 585 -9.50 -39.91 36.08
CA HIS A 585 -9.77 -38.52 35.70
C HIS A 585 -8.95 -38.09 34.50
N GLY A 586 -7.69 -38.53 34.39
CA GLY A 586 -6.89 -38.29 33.21
C GLY A 586 -7.50 -38.91 31.93
N ARG A 587 -8.07 -40.10 32.01
CA ARG A 587 -8.81 -40.71 30.86
C ARG A 587 -10.08 -39.93 30.51
N LYS A 588 -10.80 -39.40 31.54
CA LYS A 588 -11.96 -38.50 31.26
C LYS A 588 -11.51 -37.22 30.57
N PHE A 589 -10.40 -36.65 31.00
CA PHE A 589 -9.81 -35.49 30.32
C PHE A 589 -9.41 -35.81 28.89
N LEU A 590 -8.76 -36.94 28.64
CA LEU A 590 -8.37 -37.33 27.26
C LEU A 590 -9.59 -37.57 26.38
N THR A 591 -10.69 -38.12 26.88
CA THR A 591 -11.95 -38.26 26.13
C THR A 591 -12.51 -36.90 25.74
N ALA A 592 -12.52 -35.94 26.66
CA ALA A 592 -12.95 -34.57 26.38
C ALA A 592 -11.99 -33.83 25.42
N TRP A 593 -10.69 -34.07 25.55
CA TRP A 593 -9.68 -33.54 24.64
C TRP A 593 -9.87 -34.07 23.21
N ASP A 594 -10.04 -35.38 23.05
CA ASP A 594 -10.22 -36.01 21.74
C ASP A 594 -11.55 -35.55 21.10
N ALA A 595 -12.61 -35.30 21.89
CA ALA A 595 -13.84 -34.68 21.42
C ALA A 595 -13.61 -33.22 20.97
N PHE A 596 -12.86 -32.45 21.77
CA PHE A 596 -12.47 -31.07 21.40
C PHE A 596 -11.68 -31.04 20.08
N MET A 597 -10.68 -31.91 19.92
CA MET A 597 -9.88 -31.99 18.71
C MET A 597 -10.70 -32.40 17.47
N THR A 598 -11.71 -33.25 17.65
CA THR A 598 -12.62 -33.65 16.59
C THR A 598 -13.50 -32.48 16.13
N GLU A 599 -14.00 -31.69 17.08
CA GLU A 599 -14.92 -30.59 16.77
C GLU A 599 -14.19 -29.30 16.35
N HIS A 600 -13.08 -28.94 17.02
CA HIS A 600 -12.37 -27.68 16.87
C HIS A 600 -10.94 -27.80 16.29
N GLY A 601 -10.42 -29.00 16.11
CA GLY A 601 -9.04 -29.22 15.64
C GLY A 601 -8.75 -28.72 14.23
N HIS A 602 -9.77 -28.30 13.48
CA HIS A 602 -9.66 -27.70 12.15
C HIS A 602 -9.25 -26.22 12.18
N HIS A 603 -9.36 -25.53 13.31
CA HIS A 603 -8.94 -24.14 13.47
C HIS A 603 -7.42 -23.98 13.39
N CYS A 604 -6.98 -22.79 13.04
CA CYS A 604 -5.58 -22.34 13.10
C CYS A 604 -5.53 -20.82 12.99
N ARG A 605 -4.35 -20.23 13.03
CA ARG A 605 -4.13 -18.86 12.60
C ARG A 605 -4.25 -18.79 11.07
N GLY A 606 -4.89 -17.73 10.54
CA GLY A 606 -5.04 -17.56 9.09
C GLY A 606 -5.75 -18.76 8.45
N GLU A 607 -6.93 -19.10 8.92
CA GLU A 607 -7.71 -20.32 8.62
C GLU A 607 -7.90 -20.64 7.12
N LEU A 608 -7.88 -19.60 6.26
CA LEU A 608 -8.04 -19.74 4.82
C LEU A 608 -6.71 -19.89 4.07
N GLU A 609 -5.56 -19.92 4.77
CA GLU A 609 -4.29 -20.32 4.18
C GLU A 609 -4.05 -21.80 4.40
N LEU A 610 -3.89 -22.55 3.30
CA LEU A 610 -3.72 -24.01 3.37
C LEU A 610 -2.35 -24.45 3.90
N PHE A 611 -1.36 -23.57 3.81
CA PHE A 611 -0.01 -23.87 4.32
C PHE A 611 0.05 -23.85 5.86
N ASN A 612 -0.90 -23.18 6.54
CA ASN A 612 -0.91 -23.09 7.99
C ASN A 612 -1.31 -24.42 8.65
N ALA A 613 -0.52 -24.85 9.63
CA ALA A 613 -0.80 -26.06 10.41
C ALA A 613 -2.06 -25.88 11.28
N ARG A 614 -2.91 -26.89 11.36
CA ARG A 614 -4.15 -26.89 12.14
C ARG A 614 -3.90 -27.27 13.60
N TRP A 615 -4.81 -26.91 14.48
CA TRP A 615 -4.71 -27.26 15.91
C TRP A 615 -4.55 -28.76 16.14
N SER A 616 -5.19 -29.59 15.33
CA SER A 616 -5.01 -31.05 15.37
C SER A 616 -3.58 -31.50 15.00
N GLU A 617 -2.82 -30.69 14.28
CA GLU A 617 -1.42 -30.91 13.93
C GLU A 617 -0.45 -30.33 14.96
N THR A 618 -0.91 -29.41 15.83
CA THR A 618 -0.11 -28.71 16.84
C THR A 618 -0.72 -28.83 18.25
N PRO A 619 -0.86 -30.02 18.80
CA PRO A 619 -1.51 -30.25 20.10
C PRO A 619 -0.80 -29.56 21.27
N ASP A 620 0.51 -29.34 21.19
CA ASP A 620 1.28 -28.63 22.22
C ASP A 620 0.84 -27.16 22.36
N TYR A 621 0.48 -26.52 21.25
CA TYR A 621 -0.11 -25.18 21.27
C TYR A 621 -1.41 -25.15 22.08
N ILE A 622 -2.31 -26.10 21.84
CA ILE A 622 -3.59 -26.21 22.56
C ILE A 622 -3.37 -26.53 24.05
N LEU A 623 -2.41 -27.39 24.35
CA LEU A 623 -2.04 -27.67 25.73
C LEU A 623 -1.55 -26.39 26.45
N GLY A 624 -0.77 -25.55 25.74
CA GLY A 624 -0.33 -24.26 26.25
C GLY A 624 -1.49 -23.34 26.62
N LEU A 625 -2.55 -23.32 25.79
CA LEU A 625 -3.78 -22.53 26.06
C LEU A 625 -4.52 -23.06 27.30
N VAL A 626 -4.68 -24.38 27.45
CA VAL A 626 -5.31 -24.99 28.66
C VAL A 626 -4.51 -24.66 29.91
N ARG A 627 -3.17 -24.67 29.83
CA ARG A 627 -2.28 -24.23 30.94
C ARG A 627 -2.51 -22.77 31.29
N GLY A 628 -2.69 -21.90 30.28
CA GLY A 628 -3.02 -20.49 30.52
C GLY A 628 -4.32 -20.31 31.29
N TYR A 629 -5.35 -21.07 30.95
CA TYR A 629 -6.63 -21.03 31.66
C TYR A 629 -6.56 -21.59 33.07
N LEU A 630 -5.80 -22.66 33.31
CA LEU A 630 -5.58 -23.16 34.68
C LEU A 630 -4.99 -22.09 35.59
N ARG A 631 -4.04 -21.27 35.10
CA ARG A 631 -3.47 -20.16 35.86
C ARG A 631 -4.44 -19.01 36.14
N SER A 632 -5.49 -18.85 35.34
CA SER A 632 -6.51 -17.81 35.51
C SER A 632 -7.77 -18.29 36.25
N MET A 633 -7.80 -19.54 36.73
CA MET A 633 -8.92 -20.10 37.47
C MET A 633 -9.21 -19.28 38.75
N GLY A 634 -10.50 -19.09 39.03
CA GLY A 634 -10.96 -18.36 40.22
C GLY A 634 -11.15 -16.84 40.03
N GLN A 635 -10.78 -16.26 38.89
CA GLN A 635 -10.95 -14.80 38.63
C GLN A 635 -12.29 -14.43 37.98
N SER A 636 -12.77 -15.18 37.01
CA SER A 636 -14.10 -15.04 36.40
C SER A 636 -14.50 -16.34 35.71
N ASP A 637 -15.79 -16.69 35.75
CA ASP A 637 -16.34 -17.79 34.94
C ASP A 637 -16.96 -17.27 33.63
N PRO A 638 -16.33 -17.56 32.47
CA PRO A 638 -16.85 -17.13 31.17
C PRO A 638 -18.26 -17.65 30.88
N LEU A 639 -18.62 -18.82 31.40
CA LEU A 639 -19.94 -19.43 31.20
C LEU A 639 -21.03 -18.69 31.98
N GLU A 640 -20.74 -18.26 33.19
CA GLU A 640 -21.65 -17.44 34.00
C GLU A 640 -21.81 -16.05 33.40
N ASN A 641 -20.71 -15.45 32.93
CA ASN A 641 -20.76 -14.16 32.26
C ASN A 641 -21.60 -14.21 30.98
N GLN A 642 -21.47 -15.27 30.18
CA GLN A 642 -22.29 -15.48 28.98
C GLN A 642 -23.78 -15.58 29.32
N ARG A 643 -24.17 -16.30 30.38
CA ARG A 643 -25.56 -16.39 30.85
C ARG A 643 -26.09 -15.00 31.23
N ARG A 644 -25.35 -14.26 32.04
CA ARG A 644 -25.72 -12.91 32.46
C ARG A 644 -25.96 -11.96 31.29
N LEU A 645 -25.07 -12.00 30.28
CA LEU A 645 -25.19 -11.20 29.06
C LEU A 645 -26.40 -11.59 28.21
N ALA A 646 -26.73 -12.89 28.12
CA ALA A 646 -27.91 -13.36 27.43
C ALA A 646 -29.20 -12.85 28.10
N GLU A 647 -29.27 -12.90 29.43
CA GLU A 647 -30.40 -12.35 30.20
C GLU A 647 -30.52 -10.83 30.05
N GLU A 648 -29.41 -10.13 30.03
CA GLU A 648 -29.38 -8.68 29.79
C GLU A 648 -29.89 -8.35 28.38
N ARG A 649 -29.45 -9.06 27.34
CA ARG A 649 -29.94 -8.93 25.97
C ARG A 649 -31.46 -9.08 25.88
N GLU A 650 -32.01 -10.13 26.50
CA GLU A 650 -33.45 -10.38 26.48
C GLU A 650 -34.23 -9.25 27.20
N ARG A 651 -33.77 -8.82 28.39
CA ARG A 651 -34.36 -7.66 29.10
C ARG A 651 -34.34 -6.40 28.22
N LEU A 652 -33.20 -6.11 27.60
CA LEU A 652 -33.01 -4.95 26.72
C LEU A 652 -33.93 -5.03 25.49
N THR A 653 -34.08 -6.22 24.90
CA THR A 653 -34.98 -6.45 23.75
C THR A 653 -36.45 -6.12 24.13
N VAL A 654 -36.89 -6.55 25.32
CA VAL A 654 -38.23 -6.24 25.82
C VAL A 654 -38.39 -4.73 26.06
N GLN A 655 -37.42 -4.06 26.65
CA GLN A 655 -37.42 -2.61 26.87
C GLN A 655 -37.51 -1.81 25.56
N CYS A 656 -36.70 -2.19 24.54
CA CYS A 656 -36.74 -1.57 23.22
C CYS A 656 -38.11 -1.71 22.54
N ARG A 657 -38.71 -2.89 22.63
CA ARG A 657 -40.08 -3.14 22.12
C ARG A 657 -41.14 -2.30 22.83
N ALA A 658 -41.03 -2.14 24.15
CA ALA A 658 -41.97 -1.34 24.93
C ALA A 658 -41.88 0.17 24.62
N ARG A 659 -40.69 0.70 24.33
CA ARG A 659 -40.47 2.10 23.90
C ARG A 659 -41.16 2.40 22.55
N LEU A 660 -41.33 1.43 21.68
CA LEU A 660 -41.94 1.58 20.34
C LEU A 660 -43.48 1.46 20.43
N LYS A 661 -44.17 2.60 20.64
CA LYS A 661 -45.65 2.66 20.74
C LYS A 661 -46.35 2.28 19.42
N ASN A 662 -45.77 2.65 18.26
CA ASN A 662 -46.32 2.32 16.94
C ASN A 662 -46.16 0.82 16.63
N PRO A 663 -47.25 0.09 16.38
CA PRO A 663 -47.21 -1.37 16.18
C PRO A 663 -46.41 -1.76 14.93
N ILE A 664 -46.44 -0.98 13.86
CA ILE A 664 -45.70 -1.23 12.63
C ILE A 664 -44.19 -1.08 12.89
N LYS A 665 -43.75 0.03 13.52
CA LYS A 665 -42.36 0.22 13.90
C LYS A 665 -41.86 -0.88 14.84
N ARG A 666 -42.68 -1.30 15.81
CA ARG A 666 -42.37 -2.38 16.74
C ARG A 666 -42.18 -3.70 16.00
N TRP A 667 -43.05 -3.99 15.02
CA TRP A 667 -42.97 -5.19 14.21
C TRP A 667 -41.71 -5.19 13.34
N ILE A 668 -41.42 -4.10 12.61
CA ILE A 668 -40.22 -3.95 11.77
C ILE A 668 -38.94 -4.10 12.62
N PHE A 669 -38.88 -3.43 13.77
CA PHE A 669 -37.75 -3.55 14.69
C PHE A 669 -37.57 -4.99 15.16
N SER A 670 -38.62 -5.63 15.65
CA SER A 670 -38.55 -6.99 16.20
C SER A 670 -38.16 -8.00 15.12
N HIS A 671 -38.71 -7.83 13.91
CA HIS A 671 -38.42 -8.71 12.79
C HIS A 671 -36.97 -8.52 12.29
N SER A 672 -36.56 -7.28 12.08
CA SER A 672 -35.19 -6.98 11.64
C SER A 672 -34.13 -7.38 12.65
N LEU A 673 -34.36 -7.18 13.96
CA LEU A 673 -33.47 -7.64 15.02
C LEU A 673 -33.32 -9.17 15.00
N ARG A 674 -34.42 -9.91 15.03
CA ARG A 674 -34.40 -11.38 14.99
C ARG A 674 -33.65 -11.88 13.76
N ARG A 675 -33.92 -11.32 12.58
CA ARG A 675 -33.25 -11.72 11.34
C ARG A 675 -31.77 -11.40 11.35
N ALA A 676 -31.40 -10.23 11.85
CA ALA A 676 -29.98 -9.83 11.95
C ALA A 676 -29.22 -10.75 12.91
N GLN A 677 -29.79 -11.15 14.03
CA GLN A 677 -29.22 -12.12 14.98
C GLN A 677 -29.05 -13.51 14.33
N GLU A 678 -30.11 -14.06 13.73
CA GLU A 678 -30.09 -15.35 13.02
C GLU A 678 -29.03 -15.39 11.91
N LEU A 679 -28.95 -14.32 11.09
CA LEU A 679 -27.98 -14.20 10.00
C LEU A 679 -26.54 -14.09 10.50
N THR A 680 -26.34 -13.46 11.65
CA THR A 680 -25.01 -13.37 12.27
C THR A 680 -24.52 -14.75 12.72
N VAL A 681 -25.36 -15.49 13.42
CA VAL A 681 -25.03 -16.88 13.86
C VAL A 681 -24.81 -17.79 12.65
N TYR A 682 -25.67 -17.68 11.61
CA TYR A 682 -25.52 -18.48 10.40
C TYR A 682 -24.20 -18.21 9.68
N ARG A 683 -23.80 -16.94 9.56
CA ARG A 683 -22.52 -16.56 8.94
C ARG A 683 -21.34 -17.24 9.62
N GLU A 684 -21.30 -17.24 10.96
CA GLU A 684 -20.20 -17.85 11.72
C GLU A 684 -20.21 -19.39 11.56
N LYS A 685 -21.39 -20.01 11.57
CA LYS A 685 -21.53 -21.45 11.28
C LYS A 685 -21.06 -21.81 9.87
N LEU A 686 -21.42 -20.99 8.87
CA LEU A 686 -20.98 -21.19 7.49
C LEU A 686 -19.44 -21.06 7.40
N LYS A 687 -18.86 -20.02 8.00
CA LYS A 687 -17.41 -19.81 8.07
C LYS A 687 -16.71 -21.04 8.66
N SER A 688 -17.19 -21.55 9.79
CA SER A 688 -16.62 -22.74 10.43
C SER A 688 -16.66 -23.98 9.52
N GLN A 689 -17.76 -24.21 8.78
CA GLN A 689 -17.82 -25.33 7.84
C GLN A 689 -16.84 -25.16 6.65
N VAL A 690 -16.66 -23.93 6.19
CA VAL A 690 -15.65 -23.60 5.18
C VAL A 690 -14.27 -23.94 5.67
N VAL A 691 -13.92 -23.53 6.89
CA VAL A 691 -12.61 -23.80 7.50
C VAL A 691 -12.39 -25.31 7.68
N ARG A 692 -13.43 -26.08 8.04
CA ARG A 692 -13.35 -27.55 8.08
C ARG A 692 -13.05 -28.15 6.70
N GLN A 693 -13.66 -27.61 5.63
CA GLN A 693 -13.35 -28.04 4.26
C GLN A 693 -11.89 -27.68 3.88
N PHE A 694 -11.41 -26.51 4.25
CA PHE A 694 -10.01 -26.11 4.04
C PHE A 694 -9.04 -27.02 4.81
N ALA A 695 -9.35 -27.39 6.05
CA ALA A 695 -8.55 -28.34 6.82
C ALA A 695 -8.51 -29.73 6.15
N PHE A 696 -9.66 -30.22 5.66
CA PHE A 696 -9.71 -31.45 4.88
C PHE A 696 -8.91 -31.35 3.58
N THR A 697 -9.03 -30.25 2.85
CA THR A 697 -8.28 -29.99 1.62
C THR A 697 -6.78 -29.98 1.88
N ARG A 698 -6.33 -29.34 2.97
CA ARG A 698 -4.93 -29.41 3.41
C ARG A 698 -4.47 -30.86 3.63
N ARG A 699 -5.28 -31.69 4.31
CA ARG A 699 -4.98 -33.11 4.53
C ARG A 699 -4.82 -33.87 3.21
N VAL A 700 -5.68 -33.64 2.21
CA VAL A 700 -5.57 -34.23 0.87
C VAL A 700 -4.26 -33.78 0.20
N LEU A 701 -3.93 -32.49 0.25
CA LEU A 701 -2.69 -31.97 -0.34
C LEU A 701 -1.45 -32.54 0.34
N LEU A 702 -1.44 -32.69 1.66
CA LEU A 702 -0.31 -33.25 2.39
C LEU A 702 -0.09 -34.73 2.02
N VAL A 703 -1.17 -35.52 1.86
CA VAL A 703 -1.06 -36.92 1.41
C VAL A 703 -0.57 -36.99 -0.03
N LEU A 704 -1.09 -36.16 -0.92
CA LEU A 704 -0.63 -36.08 -2.31
C LEU A 704 0.84 -35.60 -2.38
N GLY A 705 1.19 -34.55 -1.63
CA GLY A 705 2.56 -34.03 -1.56
C GLY A 705 3.57 -35.07 -1.07
N GLN A 706 3.19 -35.87 -0.07
CA GLN A 706 4.03 -36.99 0.41
C GLN A 706 4.28 -38.02 -0.69
N ARG A 707 3.24 -38.43 -1.41
CA ARG A 707 3.36 -39.40 -2.52
C ARG A 707 4.22 -38.87 -3.68
N LEU A 708 4.01 -37.58 -4.05
CA LEU A 708 4.82 -36.93 -5.09
C LEU A 708 6.29 -36.80 -4.67
N HIS A 709 6.54 -36.55 -3.38
CA HIS A 709 7.91 -36.56 -2.84
C HIS A 709 8.55 -37.95 -2.91
N GLU A 710 7.85 -38.97 -2.48
CA GLU A 710 8.32 -40.37 -2.55
C GLU A 710 8.59 -40.83 -3.99
N GLN A 711 7.86 -40.29 -4.97
CA GLN A 711 8.08 -40.53 -6.40
C GLN A 711 9.18 -39.65 -7.01
N GLY A 712 9.80 -38.74 -6.23
CA GLY A 712 10.86 -37.83 -6.68
C GLY A 712 10.37 -36.63 -7.48
N GLY A 713 9.05 -36.38 -7.55
CA GLY A 713 8.45 -35.23 -8.24
C GLY A 713 8.59 -33.94 -7.46
N LEU A 714 8.63 -34.01 -6.12
CA LEU A 714 8.80 -32.85 -5.21
C LEU A 714 10.04 -33.06 -4.32
N SER A 715 10.69 -31.97 -3.89
CA SER A 715 11.84 -32.03 -2.97
C SER A 715 11.42 -32.36 -1.54
N CYS A 716 10.26 -31.83 -1.12
CA CYS A 716 9.64 -32.19 0.15
C CYS A 716 8.10 -32.19 0.02
N ARG A 717 7.43 -32.78 1.01
CA ARG A 717 5.96 -32.86 1.06
C ARG A 717 5.27 -31.51 0.92
N ASP A 718 5.81 -30.49 1.56
CA ASP A 718 5.18 -29.18 1.67
C ASP A 718 5.39 -28.31 0.41
N ASP A 719 6.19 -28.75 -0.56
CA ASP A 719 6.35 -28.10 -1.85
C ASP A 719 5.04 -28.03 -2.65
N ILE A 720 4.09 -28.92 -2.36
CA ILE A 720 2.78 -28.94 -3.02
C ILE A 720 2.00 -27.62 -2.84
N PHE A 721 2.23 -26.88 -1.75
CA PHE A 721 1.56 -25.60 -1.50
C PHE A 721 2.05 -24.47 -2.43
N PHE A 722 3.22 -24.66 -3.05
CA PHE A 722 3.80 -23.71 -4.01
C PHE A 722 3.46 -24.03 -5.47
N LEU A 723 2.62 -25.06 -5.71
CA LEU A 723 1.99 -25.32 -7.00
C LEU A 723 0.64 -24.60 -7.13
N GLU A 724 0.19 -24.40 -8.35
CA GLU A 724 -1.19 -24.02 -8.65
C GLU A 724 -2.05 -25.25 -8.88
N VAL A 725 -3.38 -25.14 -8.75
CA VAL A 725 -4.32 -26.25 -9.01
C VAL A 725 -4.15 -26.81 -10.43
N SER A 726 -3.89 -25.96 -11.42
CA SER A 726 -3.64 -26.33 -12.81
C SER A 726 -2.35 -27.13 -13.03
N GLU A 727 -1.43 -27.09 -12.09
CA GLU A 727 -0.12 -27.75 -12.16
C GLU A 727 -0.12 -29.13 -11.48
N LEU A 728 -1.14 -29.46 -10.69
CA LEU A 728 -1.21 -30.75 -9.98
C LEU A 728 -1.21 -31.95 -10.93
N GLU A 729 -1.98 -31.90 -12.02
CA GLU A 729 -2.06 -33.00 -12.97
C GLU A 729 -0.77 -33.18 -13.76
N PRO A 730 -0.14 -32.14 -14.35
CA PRO A 730 1.16 -32.26 -14.99
C PRO A 730 2.27 -32.82 -14.08
N VAL A 731 2.32 -32.36 -12.81
CA VAL A 731 3.32 -32.87 -11.85
C VAL A 731 3.09 -34.37 -11.56
N THR A 732 1.82 -34.79 -11.41
CA THR A 732 1.47 -36.20 -11.09
C THR A 732 1.72 -37.14 -12.25
N THR A 733 1.53 -36.70 -13.50
CA THR A 733 1.66 -37.52 -14.69
C THR A 733 3.11 -37.61 -15.24
N GLY A 734 4.03 -36.91 -14.58
CA GLY A 734 5.45 -36.94 -15.00
C GLY A 734 5.69 -36.21 -16.33
N GLY A 735 4.94 -35.16 -16.65
CA GLY A 735 5.12 -34.28 -17.83
C GLY A 735 6.55 -33.71 -17.87
N ALA A 736 7.44 -34.38 -18.58
CA ALA A 736 8.90 -34.43 -18.39
C ALA A 736 9.69 -33.26 -18.98
N SER A 737 9.10 -32.10 -19.28
CA SER A 737 9.86 -30.99 -19.88
C SER A 737 9.96 -29.72 -19.04
N PHE A 738 9.40 -29.71 -17.83
CA PHE A 738 9.35 -28.52 -16.99
C PHE A 738 10.04 -28.78 -15.64
N ASP A 739 10.97 -27.91 -15.26
CA ASP A 739 11.62 -27.98 -13.95
C ASP A 739 10.73 -27.35 -12.85
N TRP A 740 9.88 -28.22 -12.26
CA TRP A 740 8.99 -27.84 -11.17
C TRP A 740 9.75 -27.36 -9.93
N ARG A 741 10.96 -27.89 -9.69
CA ARG A 741 11.79 -27.53 -8.52
C ARG A 741 12.21 -26.07 -8.58
N GLU A 742 12.73 -25.64 -9.73
CA GLU A 742 13.12 -24.22 -9.93
C GLU A 742 11.93 -23.27 -9.74
N ARG A 743 10.76 -23.63 -10.30
CA ARG A 743 9.54 -22.83 -10.15
C ARG A 743 9.08 -22.77 -8.69
N ILE A 744 9.05 -23.88 -7.96
CA ILE A 744 8.68 -23.96 -6.57
C ILE A 744 9.63 -23.12 -5.71
N GLU A 745 10.95 -23.25 -5.92
CA GLU A 745 11.95 -22.45 -5.21
C GLU A 745 11.82 -20.96 -5.47
N SER A 746 11.55 -20.56 -6.72
CA SER A 746 11.29 -19.17 -7.07
C SER A 746 10.08 -18.61 -6.32
N ARG A 747 8.96 -19.37 -6.30
CA ARG A 747 7.73 -18.98 -5.59
C ARG A 747 7.92 -18.97 -4.07
N ARG A 748 8.70 -19.89 -3.51
CA ARG A 748 9.06 -19.94 -2.08
C ARG A 748 9.86 -18.70 -1.69
N ARG A 749 10.87 -18.33 -2.49
CA ARG A 749 11.64 -17.08 -2.28
C ARG A 749 10.77 -15.83 -2.35
N GLU A 750 9.83 -15.79 -3.29
CA GLU A 750 8.88 -14.69 -3.37
C GLU A 750 7.93 -14.65 -2.15
N TYR A 751 7.43 -15.80 -1.72
CA TYR A 751 6.61 -15.92 -0.51
C TYR A 751 7.36 -15.42 0.73
N GLU A 752 8.60 -15.84 0.94
CA GLU A 752 9.47 -15.41 2.05
C GLU A 752 9.77 -13.92 2.01
N LYS A 753 10.00 -13.35 0.81
CA LYS A 753 10.14 -11.92 0.61
C LYS A 753 8.85 -11.19 1.02
N ASN A 754 7.69 -11.69 0.58
CA ASN A 754 6.39 -11.09 0.87
C ASN A 754 6.02 -11.16 2.37
N LEU A 755 6.47 -12.18 3.10
CA LEU A 755 6.29 -12.27 4.55
C LEU A 755 6.93 -11.09 5.29
N LYS A 756 8.05 -10.55 4.79
CA LYS A 756 8.78 -9.43 5.38
C LYS A 756 8.15 -8.07 5.05
N LEU A 757 7.25 -8.01 4.08
CA LEU A 757 6.60 -6.78 3.65
C LEU A 757 5.32 -6.53 4.47
N ASN A 758 5.08 -5.25 4.79
CA ASN A 758 3.87 -4.79 5.48
C ASN A 758 3.14 -3.75 4.60
N PRO A 759 2.39 -4.20 3.59
CA PRO A 759 1.68 -3.27 2.72
C PRO A 759 0.59 -2.52 3.51
N PRO A 760 0.35 -1.22 3.18
CA PRO A 760 -0.67 -0.43 3.85
C PRO A 760 -2.07 -1.00 3.54
N ARG A 761 -3.04 -0.71 4.42
CA ARG A 761 -4.43 -1.17 4.26
C ARG A 761 -5.09 -0.73 2.96
N ILE A 762 -4.63 0.38 2.41
CA ILE A 762 -5.11 0.94 1.16
C ILE A 762 -3.89 1.19 0.28
N VAL A 763 -3.95 0.68 -0.93
CA VAL A 763 -2.93 0.87 -1.96
C VAL A 763 -3.59 1.53 -3.16
N ASN A 764 -3.07 2.69 -3.54
CA ASN A 764 -3.50 3.42 -4.73
C ASN A 764 -2.53 3.07 -5.87
N GLY A 765 -3.02 2.35 -6.86
CA GLY A 765 -2.20 1.85 -7.95
C GLY A 765 -1.36 0.63 -7.55
N ARG A 766 -0.11 0.61 -8.01
CA ARG A 766 0.84 -0.46 -7.70
C ARG A 766 1.50 -0.24 -6.34
N PHE A 767 1.66 -1.31 -5.60
CA PHE A 767 2.37 -1.27 -4.33
C PHE A 767 3.87 -1.05 -4.55
N ASP A 768 4.42 0.00 -3.94
CA ASP A 768 5.84 0.26 -3.87
C ASP A 768 6.33 0.01 -2.43
N PRO A 769 7.15 -1.01 -2.18
CA PRO A 769 7.68 -1.30 -0.85
C PRO A 769 8.62 -0.23 -0.30
N ASN A 770 9.14 0.67 -1.16
CA ASN A 770 10.02 1.77 -0.78
C ASN A 770 9.27 3.11 -0.59
N ALA A 771 7.97 3.13 -0.84
CA ALA A 771 7.18 4.33 -0.61
C ALA A 771 7.23 4.73 0.88
N PRO A 772 7.30 6.03 1.20
CA PRO A 772 7.29 6.47 2.58
C PRO A 772 6.03 5.96 3.28
N ALA A 773 6.21 5.42 4.49
CA ALA A 773 5.09 4.98 5.30
C ALA A 773 4.14 6.15 5.54
N TRP A 774 2.82 5.87 5.48
CA TRP A 774 1.81 6.88 5.81
C TRP A 774 2.10 7.49 7.17
N PRO A 775 1.92 8.81 7.34
CA PRO A 775 2.16 9.45 8.62
C PRO A 775 1.32 8.75 9.71
N VAL A 776 2.00 8.32 10.76
CA VAL A 776 1.35 7.77 11.96
C VAL A 776 0.48 8.88 12.54
N ALA A 777 -0.78 8.59 12.83
CA ALA A 777 -1.63 9.52 13.58
C ALA A 777 -0.88 10.00 14.82
N ASN A 778 -0.96 11.31 15.11
CA ASN A 778 -0.17 12.01 16.14
C ASN A 778 0.13 11.14 17.35
N ALA A 779 1.39 10.74 17.51
CA ALA A 779 1.87 9.96 18.66
C ALA A 779 1.65 10.68 20.01
N ASP A 780 1.44 12.00 19.97
CA ASP A 780 1.16 12.87 21.11
C ASP A 780 -0.33 13.02 21.45
N ALA A 781 -1.22 12.33 20.72
CA ALA A 781 -2.65 12.41 21.04
C ALA A 781 -2.92 11.81 22.44
N LYS A 782 -3.56 12.57 23.32
CA LYS A 782 -3.95 12.13 24.68
C LYS A 782 -4.84 10.88 24.66
N PHE A 783 -5.42 10.53 23.53
CA PHE A 783 -6.24 9.32 23.33
C PHE A 783 -6.30 8.93 21.87
N LEU A 784 -6.45 7.65 21.64
CA LEU A 784 -6.72 7.05 20.34
C LEU A 784 -8.23 6.83 20.19
N THR A 785 -8.74 6.91 18.96
CA THR A 785 -10.15 6.67 18.66
C THR A 785 -10.33 5.49 17.74
N GLY A 786 -11.42 4.77 17.92
CA GLY A 786 -11.81 3.64 17.10
C GLY A 786 -13.33 3.43 17.12
N ILE A 787 -13.76 2.25 16.66
CA ILE A 787 -15.16 1.85 16.65
C ILE A 787 -15.50 1.16 17.99
N PRO A 788 -16.49 1.66 18.76
CA PRO A 788 -16.96 0.98 19.96
C PRO A 788 -17.72 -0.29 19.55
N VAL A 789 -17.25 -1.45 19.99
CA VAL A 789 -17.82 -2.75 19.56
C VAL A 789 -18.36 -3.60 20.70
N SER A 790 -17.83 -3.45 21.89
CA SER A 790 -18.34 -4.08 23.09
C SER A 790 -18.29 -3.09 24.24
N PRO A 791 -19.42 -2.86 24.97
CA PRO A 791 -19.52 -1.80 25.97
C PRO A 791 -18.73 -2.10 27.25
N GLY A 792 -18.46 -1.04 28.00
CA GLY A 792 -17.75 -1.11 29.27
C GLY A 792 -16.52 -0.20 29.27
N ILE A 793 -16.02 0.07 30.48
CA ILE A 793 -14.79 0.84 30.70
C ILE A 793 -13.89 0.00 31.57
N VAL A 794 -12.63 -0.18 31.15
CA VAL A 794 -11.65 -0.94 31.88
C VAL A 794 -10.30 -0.24 31.84
N THR A 795 -9.54 -0.35 32.92
CA THR A 795 -8.18 0.17 33.03
C THR A 795 -7.25 -0.97 33.45
N GLY A 796 -6.16 -1.14 32.75
CA GLY A 796 -5.17 -2.18 33.05
C GLY A 796 -3.88 -1.99 32.26
N PRO A 797 -2.84 -2.80 32.58
CA PRO A 797 -1.61 -2.81 31.81
C PRO A 797 -1.87 -3.36 30.40
N ALA A 798 -1.27 -2.75 29.39
CA ALA A 798 -1.34 -3.20 28.01
C ALA A 798 -0.45 -4.44 27.78
N ARG A 799 -0.95 -5.40 27.03
CA ARG A 799 -0.18 -6.51 26.45
C ARG A 799 -0.29 -6.41 24.93
N VAL A 800 0.81 -6.02 24.29
CA VAL A 800 0.88 -5.92 22.83
C VAL A 800 1.32 -7.25 22.26
N ILE A 801 0.45 -7.92 21.51
CA ILE A 801 0.75 -9.19 20.84
C ILE A 801 0.55 -8.97 19.34
N LEU A 802 1.60 -9.25 18.56
CA LEU A 802 1.55 -9.07 17.12
C LEU A 802 1.06 -10.32 16.38
N ARG A 803 1.26 -11.51 16.99
CA ARG A 803 0.90 -12.81 16.43
C ARG A 803 0.35 -13.73 17.50
N ALA A 804 -0.76 -14.41 17.23
CA ALA A 804 -1.39 -15.34 18.19
C ALA A 804 -0.48 -16.54 18.57
N ASP A 805 0.48 -16.87 17.73
CA ASP A 805 1.43 -17.98 17.89
C ASP A 805 2.74 -17.59 18.61
N ASP A 806 2.90 -16.31 19.02
CA ASP A 806 4.11 -15.84 19.72
C ASP A 806 4.24 -16.36 21.17
N TYR A 807 3.36 -17.27 21.62
CA TYR A 807 3.32 -17.89 22.96
C TYR A 807 3.30 -16.90 24.13
N GLU A 808 3.19 -15.61 23.88
CA GLU A 808 3.04 -14.60 24.91
C GLU A 808 1.65 -14.74 25.56
N GLN A 809 1.63 -14.80 26.87
CA GLN A 809 0.39 -14.96 27.61
C GLN A 809 -0.18 -13.60 27.99
N VAL A 810 -1.49 -13.44 27.77
CA VAL A 810 -2.25 -12.35 28.36
C VAL A 810 -2.57 -12.76 29.81
N LEU A 811 -2.06 -12.00 30.75
CA LEU A 811 -2.35 -12.22 32.18
C LEU A 811 -3.71 -11.60 32.49
N ALA A 812 -4.34 -12.13 33.52
CA ALA A 812 -5.62 -11.59 34.00
C ALA A 812 -5.47 -10.12 34.46
N GLY A 813 -6.39 -9.26 33.98
CA GLY A 813 -6.32 -7.83 34.24
C GLY A 813 -5.57 -7.02 33.16
N GLU A 814 -4.86 -7.68 32.25
CA GLU A 814 -4.20 -7.02 31.14
C GLU A 814 -5.20 -6.69 30.00
N ILE A 815 -4.87 -5.65 29.24
CA ILE A 815 -5.61 -5.24 28.05
C ILE A 815 -4.86 -5.72 26.82
N LEU A 816 -5.48 -6.59 26.04
CA LEU A 816 -4.92 -7.11 24.80
C LEU A 816 -4.93 -6.03 23.71
N ILE A 817 -3.75 -5.73 23.15
CA ILE A 817 -3.57 -4.86 22.01
C ILE A 817 -3.06 -5.70 20.84
N ALA A 818 -3.83 -5.77 19.75
CA ALA A 818 -3.54 -6.64 18.62
C ALA A 818 -3.69 -5.90 17.27
N PRO A 819 -2.96 -6.29 16.20
CA PRO A 819 -3.14 -5.71 14.88
C PRO A 819 -4.48 -6.14 14.24
N PHE A 820 -4.86 -7.39 14.39
CA PHE A 820 -6.14 -8.00 13.99
C PHE A 820 -6.38 -9.22 14.88
N THR A 821 -7.56 -9.81 14.79
CA THR A 821 -7.89 -11.04 15.52
C THR A 821 -8.60 -12.04 14.63
N ASP A 822 -8.28 -13.32 14.77
CA ASP A 822 -8.89 -14.47 14.16
C ASP A 822 -9.23 -15.53 15.24
N PRO A 823 -9.80 -16.68 14.91
CA PRO A 823 -10.16 -17.70 15.91
C PRO A 823 -9.01 -18.17 16.80
N ALA A 824 -7.76 -18.10 16.35
CA ALA A 824 -6.60 -18.43 17.16
C ALA A 824 -6.42 -17.47 18.36
N TRP A 825 -7.00 -16.26 18.30
CA TRP A 825 -6.98 -15.29 19.40
C TRP A 825 -8.08 -15.51 20.43
N SER A 826 -9.13 -16.29 20.12
CA SER A 826 -10.28 -16.49 21.01
C SER A 826 -9.88 -16.92 22.45
N PRO A 827 -8.83 -17.74 22.63
CA PRO A 827 -8.37 -18.09 23.96
C PRO A 827 -7.88 -16.91 24.81
N TYR A 828 -7.26 -15.90 24.21
CA TYR A 828 -6.75 -14.74 24.95
C TYR A 828 -7.87 -13.83 25.47
N PHE A 829 -9.04 -13.85 24.83
CA PHE A 829 -10.18 -13.01 25.23
C PHE A 829 -10.80 -13.43 26.56
N ILE A 830 -10.59 -14.67 26.99
CA ILE A 830 -11.09 -15.16 28.28
C ILE A 830 -10.28 -14.61 29.43
N THR A 831 -8.97 -14.39 29.23
CA THR A 831 -8.06 -13.89 30.26
C THR A 831 -7.93 -12.37 30.24
N ALA A 832 -8.11 -11.75 29.10
CA ALA A 832 -7.98 -10.31 28.95
C ALA A 832 -9.08 -9.54 29.71
N ALA A 833 -8.72 -8.37 30.26
CA ALA A 833 -9.67 -7.44 30.86
C ALA A 833 -10.31 -6.51 29.81
N GLY A 834 -9.67 -6.28 28.67
CA GLY A 834 -10.15 -5.44 27.57
C GLY A 834 -9.45 -5.75 26.27
N LEU A 835 -10.00 -5.25 25.16
CA LEU A 835 -9.48 -5.50 23.81
C LEU A 835 -9.35 -4.21 23.01
N VAL A 836 -8.20 -4.03 22.38
CA VAL A 836 -7.94 -2.97 21.39
C VAL A 836 -7.39 -3.62 20.13
N VAL A 837 -8.02 -3.38 18.99
CA VAL A 837 -7.62 -3.97 17.72
C VAL A 837 -7.44 -2.88 16.66
N GLU A 838 -6.32 -2.91 15.92
CA GLU A 838 -6.08 -1.95 14.84
C GLU A 838 -7.01 -2.17 13.66
N GLN A 839 -7.33 -3.42 13.34
CA GLN A 839 -8.19 -3.79 12.22
C GLN A 839 -9.43 -4.49 12.72
N GLY A 840 -10.57 -4.10 12.19
CA GLY A 840 -11.82 -4.77 12.49
C GLY A 840 -13.01 -3.82 12.48
N GLY A 841 -14.15 -4.36 12.10
CA GLY A 841 -15.44 -3.67 12.12
C GLY A 841 -16.38 -4.24 13.19
N ILE A 842 -17.63 -3.79 13.22
CA ILE A 842 -18.66 -4.24 14.17
C ILE A 842 -18.94 -5.76 14.07
N LEU A 843 -18.71 -6.34 12.91
CA LEU A 843 -18.92 -7.77 12.62
C LEU A 843 -17.60 -8.54 12.52
N SER A 844 -16.47 -7.96 12.91
CA SER A 844 -15.19 -8.65 12.95
C SER A 844 -15.19 -9.77 14.00
N HIS A 845 -14.26 -10.73 13.85
CA HIS A 845 -14.10 -11.83 14.80
C HIS A 845 -13.93 -11.30 16.23
N GLY A 846 -12.96 -10.40 16.46
CA GLY A 846 -12.72 -9.83 17.78
C GLY A 846 -13.93 -9.09 18.36
N SER A 847 -14.68 -8.41 17.52
CA SER A 847 -15.91 -7.71 17.94
C SER A 847 -17.01 -8.66 18.36
N ILE A 848 -17.18 -9.78 17.66
CA ILE A 848 -18.18 -10.80 17.97
C ILE A 848 -17.82 -11.50 19.28
N VAL A 849 -16.58 -11.99 19.39
CA VAL A 849 -16.12 -12.74 20.57
C VAL A 849 -16.07 -11.83 21.81
N ALA A 850 -15.63 -10.56 21.64
CA ALA A 850 -15.67 -9.60 22.75
C ALA A 850 -17.11 -9.39 23.29
N ARG A 851 -18.12 -9.35 22.42
CA ARG A 851 -19.53 -9.26 22.84
C ARG A 851 -20.06 -10.56 23.46
N GLU A 852 -19.64 -11.72 22.97
CA GLU A 852 -20.01 -13.01 23.56
C GLU A 852 -19.48 -13.16 24.98
N TYR A 853 -18.29 -12.63 25.27
CA TYR A 853 -17.64 -12.70 26.58
C TYR A 853 -17.87 -11.45 27.45
N GLY A 854 -18.47 -10.37 26.90
CA GLY A 854 -18.67 -9.11 27.62
C GLY A 854 -17.38 -8.34 27.88
N LEU A 855 -16.39 -8.51 27.04
CA LEU A 855 -15.10 -7.86 27.13
C LEU A 855 -15.18 -6.44 26.55
N PRO A 856 -14.88 -5.35 27.32
CA PRO A 856 -14.84 -3.99 26.79
C PRO A 856 -13.88 -3.91 25.61
N ALA A 857 -14.37 -3.43 24.44
CA ALA A 857 -13.55 -3.50 23.23
C ALA A 857 -13.74 -2.31 22.30
N VAL A 858 -12.61 -1.89 21.72
CA VAL A 858 -12.51 -0.85 20.68
C VAL A 858 -11.71 -1.41 19.51
N THR A 859 -12.29 -1.35 18.31
CA THR A 859 -11.63 -1.81 17.07
C THR A 859 -11.38 -0.64 16.13
N ASN A 860 -10.61 -0.89 15.06
CA ASN A 860 -10.17 0.14 14.11
C ASN A 860 -9.39 1.30 14.77
N VAL A 861 -8.57 0.97 15.77
CA VAL A 861 -7.68 1.92 16.47
C VAL A 861 -6.36 1.96 15.73
N LEU A 862 -6.22 2.90 14.80
CA LEU A 862 -5.06 2.99 13.91
C LEU A 862 -3.75 3.11 14.69
N SER A 863 -2.75 2.29 14.31
CA SER A 863 -1.40 2.29 14.88
C SER A 863 -1.34 2.00 16.40
N ALA A 864 -2.36 1.39 16.99
CA ALA A 864 -2.40 1.08 18.41
C ALA A 864 -1.18 0.25 18.85
N THR A 865 -0.77 -0.76 18.07
CA THR A 865 0.39 -1.63 18.35
C THR A 865 1.74 -0.92 18.25
N ARG A 866 1.79 0.26 17.60
CA ARG A 866 3.01 1.09 17.50
C ARG A 866 3.07 2.18 18.54
N ILE A 867 1.90 2.67 18.97
CA ILE A 867 1.76 3.79 19.90
C ILE A 867 1.74 3.29 21.34
N ILE A 868 1.05 2.17 21.61
CA ILE A 868 0.94 1.54 22.95
C ILE A 868 2.03 0.48 23.06
N ARG A 869 2.72 0.44 24.20
CA ARG A 869 3.76 -0.56 24.50
C ARG A 869 3.25 -1.52 25.59
N THR A 870 3.76 -2.75 25.57
CA THR A 870 3.50 -3.70 26.66
C THR A 870 3.94 -3.08 27.99
N GLY A 871 3.04 -3.15 29.01
CA GLY A 871 3.23 -2.55 30.33
C GLY A 871 2.71 -1.13 30.47
N ASP A 872 2.36 -0.41 29.41
CA ASP A 872 1.68 0.89 29.51
C ASP A 872 0.35 0.73 30.23
N LEU A 873 0.02 1.63 31.17
CA LEU A 873 -1.31 1.65 31.79
C LEU A 873 -2.29 2.34 30.83
N VAL A 874 -3.26 1.58 30.35
CA VAL A 874 -4.25 2.07 29.38
C VAL A 874 -5.67 1.94 29.92
N GLN A 875 -6.56 2.84 29.47
CA GLN A 875 -7.99 2.76 29.68
C GLN A 875 -8.70 2.58 28.34
N VAL A 876 -9.57 1.58 28.29
CA VAL A 876 -10.43 1.29 27.14
C VAL A 876 -11.86 1.69 27.50
N ASP A 877 -12.43 2.66 26.78
CA ASP A 877 -13.84 3.05 26.84
C ASP A 877 -14.57 2.46 25.62
N GLY A 878 -15.07 1.24 25.77
CA GLY A 878 -15.86 0.54 24.77
C GLY A 878 -17.25 1.15 24.52
N ASN A 879 -17.68 2.14 25.33
CA ASN A 879 -18.93 2.87 25.11
C ASN A 879 -18.73 4.00 24.08
N ARG A 880 -17.55 4.66 24.12
CA ARG A 880 -17.23 5.83 23.30
C ARG A 880 -16.24 5.54 22.17
N GLY A 881 -15.67 4.35 22.14
CA GLY A 881 -14.64 4.01 21.15
C GLY A 881 -13.32 4.75 21.39
N ARG A 882 -12.92 4.91 22.67
CA ARG A 882 -11.73 5.68 23.04
C ARG A 882 -10.75 4.79 23.80
N VAL A 883 -9.45 4.93 23.50
CA VAL A 883 -8.36 4.30 24.20
C VAL A 883 -7.40 5.39 24.69
N SER A 884 -7.16 5.48 25.99
CA SER A 884 -6.30 6.49 26.59
C SER A 884 -5.08 5.84 27.22
N VAL A 885 -3.88 6.34 26.93
CA VAL A 885 -2.65 5.95 27.63
C VAL A 885 -2.54 6.83 28.87
N LEU A 886 -2.79 6.24 30.05
CA LEU A 886 -2.81 6.96 31.32
C LEU A 886 -1.40 7.14 31.91
N LYS A 887 -0.54 6.11 31.71
CA LYS A 887 0.84 6.12 32.19
C LYS A 887 1.70 5.29 31.24
N ARG A 888 2.85 5.84 30.83
CA ARG A 888 3.88 5.10 30.10
C ARG A 888 4.76 4.34 31.06
N LEU A 889 5.15 3.12 30.69
CA LEU A 889 6.24 2.43 31.40
C LEU A 889 7.51 3.24 31.16
N ALA A 890 8.23 3.66 32.24
CA ALA A 890 9.49 4.37 32.10
C ALA A 890 10.51 3.49 31.34
N GLU A 891 11.21 4.06 30.38
CA GLU A 891 12.31 3.37 29.70
C GLU A 891 13.44 3.11 30.70
N ASP A 892 13.60 1.87 31.11
CA ASP A 892 14.86 1.41 31.75
C ASP A 892 15.94 1.47 30.65
N HIS A 893 16.83 2.46 30.77
CA HIS A 893 18.04 2.58 29.96
C HIS A 893 19.03 1.47 30.32
N THR A 894 18.74 0.20 29.99
CA THR A 894 19.75 -0.86 29.89
C THR A 894 19.16 -2.11 29.22
N ALA A 895 19.13 -2.11 27.91
CA ALA A 895 19.24 -3.35 27.16
C ALA A 895 19.95 -3.02 25.84
N GLU A 896 21.25 -3.15 25.83
CA GLU A 896 22.06 -3.26 24.61
C GLU A 896 21.49 -4.37 23.74
N ILE A 897 21.05 -4.00 22.56
CA ILE A 897 20.67 -4.94 21.50
C ILE A 897 21.96 -5.63 21.06
N PRO A 898 22.11 -6.96 21.17
CA PRO A 898 23.22 -7.64 20.54
C PRO A 898 23.07 -7.52 19.03
N GLN A 899 23.97 -6.74 18.42
CA GLN A 899 24.26 -6.89 17.00
C GLN A 899 24.89 -8.27 16.80
N THR A 900 24.15 -9.22 16.26
CA THR A 900 24.73 -10.42 15.65
C THR A 900 24.04 -10.65 14.32
N MET A 901 24.86 -10.51 13.31
CA MET A 901 24.99 -11.00 11.93
C MET A 901 23.75 -11.53 11.22
#